data_6daf15878d5db38e250b221c430d9907
#
_entry.id   6daf15878d5db38e250b221c430d9907
#
_cell.length_a   1.000
_cell.length_b   1.000
_cell.length_c   1.000
_cell.angle_alpha   90.00
_cell.angle_beta   90.00
_cell.angle_gamma   90.00
#
_symmetry.space_group_name_H-M   'P 1'
#
loop_
_entity.id
_entity.type
_entity.pdbx_description
1 polymer ?
#
loop_
_entity_poly.entity_id
_entity_poly.type
_entity_poly.pdbx_seq_one_letter_code
_entity_poly.pdbx_strand_id
1 'polypeptide(L)'
;MRGCEVIGYDDSMPTRQIQLRGVAVHNLKNVDLDLPLGQLIVFCGVSGSGKTSLAIDTLYAEGQRRYIESFSTYTRQFLDRPERPEADRIDGIPAAIAVTRRSTNKSSRSTIGTTTEIADFLRLLYAKIGQISCIRCGKAVTRDTPQSIDEDIRRRDSRRFMVGFDQPLEPGQKSMLLDDLRESGFVRIVFDGKTLSLSAPDVLEQLATATGKEGTSHSVFVIVDRLSGDASADRLRDSLETSLQRGQQRCRVLFEPNSDSDEPLTREIDGRPFVEVRYSSSLDCASCDIRYPDPEPRLFSFNSPLGACPKCEGSGTLTVIDMDLVVPDPGKTLREGAIALWAEAAYEHHQQELLKECQDKAVPVNVPFRELTPEQLEIVHQGNSTTTNDGEEEHHFVGIDGFFSALDQERNRVKVRTFLSRWRSLQPCEQCNGTRLRPEALAAEVAGLNIAELSKLKISEALGHVSKLQLDDWQQRVTKSILEQVRLRLGYLIDVGVGYLTLDRTLQSLSGGETQRVSLTSALGSSLVNMLYVLDEPTVGLHPADVERLGAAISGLRDRGNTVAVVEHEEAVIRSADQIIEVGPGAGERGGEIVFQGGYAELLDCDDSLTNDYLSGRRGVHVPQRRKDDRGSITLKGASGNNLQNVSVQFPLGLLCLVTGVSGSGKSTLVQDTLYGAICQRLRKNAVKPYPFEDVYGDGQLDDVVLVDQSPIGRSPRSNPVTYIKAFDQIRAVFAETIDARTHNYAAGHFSFNVAGGRCDQCEGEGFKRVDMQFLADVYRRCNACAGTRYRREILDVTYRGRNISQVLDMTVRESFSFFRGQPKVQSKLKRLLDVGLDYLRLGQPANTLSAGEAQRLKLASYLGTQGRKRTLFILDEPTTGLHFADIVKLQDCFDSLLSVGHSLIIVEHNLQLIKAADYLIDIGPGAAEAGGRVVATGTPEDVAENPDSVTGRFLAKSLAGLET
;
A
#
# COMPACT_ATOMS: atom_id res chain seq x y z
N MET A 1 -54.33 11.52 37.89
CA MET A 1 -54.28 12.50 36.85
C MET A 1 -53.47 13.70 37.34
N ARG A 2 -52.20 13.76 36.98
CA ARG A 2 -51.38 14.96 37.03
C ARG A 2 -50.61 14.99 35.70
N GLY A 3 -50.85 16.06 34.95
CA GLY A 3 -50.33 16.25 33.60
C GLY A 3 -48.80 16.38 33.59
N CYS A 4 -48.18 15.69 32.67
CA CYS A 4 -46.81 15.99 32.24
C CYS A 4 -46.88 17.24 31.34
N GLU A 5 -46.37 18.33 31.81
CA GLU A 5 -46.04 19.49 30.98
C GLU A 5 -44.91 19.08 30.03
N VAL A 6 -45.17 19.16 28.75
CA VAL A 6 -44.17 19.08 27.70
C VAL A 6 -43.33 20.35 27.80
N ILE A 7 -42.12 20.27 28.30
CA ILE A 7 -41.12 21.32 28.23
C ILE A 7 -40.84 21.55 26.76
N GLY A 8 -41.32 22.67 26.22
CA GLY A 8 -40.98 23.18 24.90
C GLY A 8 -39.45 23.38 24.84
N TYR A 9 -38.81 22.78 23.88
CA TYR A 9 -37.42 23.07 23.53
C TYR A 9 -37.37 24.52 23.03
N ASP A 10 -36.70 25.36 23.79
CA ASP A 10 -36.38 26.74 23.42
C ASP A 10 -35.27 26.69 22.35
N ASP A 11 -35.58 27.13 21.14
CA ASP A 11 -34.65 27.16 19.97
C ASP A 11 -33.52 28.20 20.11
N SER A 12 -33.30 28.75 21.32
CA SER A 12 -32.29 29.78 21.61
C SER A 12 -31.05 29.30 22.35
N MET A 13 -30.65 28.02 22.21
CA MET A 13 -29.32 27.61 22.65
C MET A 13 -28.27 28.22 21.72
N PRO A 14 -27.25 28.92 22.25
CA PRO A 14 -26.17 29.43 21.41
C PRO A 14 -25.52 28.25 20.68
N THR A 15 -25.48 28.30 19.36
CA THR A 15 -24.83 27.33 18.52
C THR A 15 -23.39 27.12 19.04
N ARG A 16 -23.07 25.91 19.49
CA ARG A 16 -21.70 25.58 19.93
C ARG A 16 -20.76 25.83 18.76
N GLN A 17 -19.77 26.68 18.94
CA GLN A 17 -18.83 27.10 17.89
C GLN A 17 -17.39 26.82 18.31
N ILE A 18 -16.53 26.55 17.34
CA ILE A 18 -15.08 26.65 17.49
C ILE A 18 -14.71 28.12 17.26
N GLN A 19 -14.02 28.72 18.20
CA GLN A 19 -13.58 30.11 18.11
C GLN A 19 -12.09 30.20 17.93
N LEU A 20 -11.65 30.76 16.83
CA LEU A 20 -10.25 31.02 16.48
C LEU A 20 -10.00 32.52 16.60
N ARG A 21 -8.91 32.92 17.27
CA ARG A 21 -8.55 34.35 17.43
C ARG A 21 -7.04 34.50 17.24
N GLY A 22 -6.65 35.46 16.40
CA GLY A 22 -5.25 35.79 16.15
C GLY A 22 -4.42 34.67 15.57
N VAL A 23 -4.96 33.82 14.69
CA VAL A 23 -4.20 32.69 14.11
C VAL A 23 -3.18 33.19 13.11
N ALA A 24 -1.88 32.93 13.37
CA ALA A 24 -0.74 33.41 12.59
C ALA A 24 0.19 32.27 12.13
N VAL A 25 -0.36 31.07 11.95
CA VAL A 25 0.40 29.89 11.51
C VAL A 25 0.86 30.07 10.05
N HIS A 26 2.17 29.93 9.78
CA HIS A 26 2.79 30.06 8.45
C HIS A 26 2.52 31.42 7.80
N ASN A 27 1.64 31.47 6.81
CA ASN A 27 1.27 32.69 6.08
C ASN A 27 -0.06 33.31 6.52
N LEU A 28 -0.73 32.75 7.53
CA LEU A 28 -1.97 33.30 8.06
C LEU A 28 -1.71 34.64 8.79
N LYS A 29 -2.60 35.61 8.59
CA LYS A 29 -2.46 37.00 9.07
C LYS A 29 -3.45 37.31 10.18
N ASN A 30 -3.18 36.80 11.39
CA ASN A 30 -4.01 37.04 12.58
C ASN A 30 -5.50 36.75 12.29
N VAL A 31 -5.82 35.58 11.81
CA VAL A 31 -7.16 35.18 11.38
C VAL A 31 -8.06 34.98 12.59
N ASP A 32 -9.21 35.68 12.58
CA ASP A 32 -10.31 35.48 13.49
C ASP A 32 -11.46 34.78 12.77
N LEU A 33 -11.99 33.69 13.35
CA LEU A 33 -12.99 32.86 12.69
C LEU A 33 -13.85 32.12 13.71
N ASP A 34 -15.17 32.09 13.47
CA ASP A 34 -16.15 31.34 14.26
C ASP A 34 -16.74 30.23 13.39
N LEU A 35 -16.52 28.95 13.79
CA LEU A 35 -16.94 27.79 13.05
C LEU A 35 -18.04 27.03 13.79
N PRO A 36 -19.22 26.84 13.22
CA PRO A 36 -20.30 26.12 13.86
C PRO A 36 -19.98 24.63 13.94
N LEU A 37 -20.33 23.99 15.07
CA LEU A 37 -20.22 22.54 15.22
C LEU A 37 -21.36 21.79 14.51
N GLY A 38 -21.11 20.55 14.10
CA GLY A 38 -22.11 19.70 13.45
C GLY A 38 -22.39 20.08 11.99
N GLN A 39 -21.52 20.82 11.35
CA GLN A 39 -21.64 21.27 9.95
C GLN A 39 -20.50 20.74 9.08
N LEU A 40 -20.76 20.73 7.76
CA LEU A 40 -19.76 20.53 6.71
C LEU A 40 -19.18 21.89 6.31
N ILE A 41 -17.92 22.10 6.67
CA ILE A 41 -17.19 23.37 6.46
C ILE A 41 -16.14 23.12 5.36
N VAL A 42 -16.22 23.87 4.26
CA VAL A 42 -15.27 23.73 3.14
C VAL A 42 -14.34 24.93 3.09
N PHE A 43 -13.03 24.67 3.15
CA PHE A 43 -11.98 25.66 2.97
C PHE A 43 -11.55 25.66 1.50
N CYS A 44 -11.79 26.75 0.78
CA CYS A 44 -11.40 26.93 -0.62
C CYS A 44 -10.46 28.13 -0.81
N GLY A 45 -10.02 28.39 -2.05
CA GLY A 45 -9.11 29.48 -2.44
C GLY A 45 -7.85 28.98 -3.14
N VAL A 46 -7.01 29.88 -3.64
CA VAL A 46 -5.84 29.54 -4.46
C VAL A 46 -4.81 28.65 -3.77
N SER A 47 -4.01 27.90 -4.54
CA SER A 47 -2.93 27.08 -3.98
C SER A 47 -1.92 27.95 -3.25
N GLY A 48 -1.51 27.54 -2.02
CA GLY A 48 -0.60 28.30 -1.17
C GLY A 48 -1.23 29.53 -0.46
N SER A 49 -2.58 29.66 -0.44
CA SER A 49 -3.24 30.76 0.29
C SER A 49 -3.26 30.59 1.82
N GLY A 50 -3.07 29.37 2.34
CA GLY A 50 -3.09 29.09 3.78
C GLY A 50 -4.19 28.12 4.24
N LYS A 51 -4.96 27.52 3.34
CA LYS A 51 -6.06 26.58 3.66
C LYS A 51 -5.61 25.42 4.55
N THR A 52 -4.56 24.71 4.11
CA THR A 52 -4.01 23.57 4.86
C THR A 52 -3.43 24.02 6.20
N SER A 53 -2.80 25.22 6.26
CA SER A 53 -2.32 25.81 7.52
C SER A 53 -3.47 26.06 8.50
N LEU A 54 -4.64 26.49 8.02
CA LEU A 54 -5.82 26.70 8.87
C LEU A 54 -6.47 25.37 9.27
N ALA A 55 -6.68 24.46 8.32
CA ALA A 55 -7.40 23.20 8.59
C ALA A 55 -6.53 22.17 9.33
N ILE A 56 -5.29 21.93 8.87
CA ILE A 56 -4.42 20.87 9.42
C ILE A 56 -3.54 21.43 10.53
N ASP A 57 -2.73 22.48 10.23
CA ASP A 57 -1.71 22.95 11.16
C ASP A 57 -2.32 23.79 12.32
N THR A 58 -3.61 24.17 12.21
CA THR A 58 -4.33 24.87 13.29
C THR A 58 -5.43 24.00 13.90
N LEU A 59 -6.52 23.71 13.17
CA LEU A 59 -7.68 23.00 13.73
C LEU A 59 -7.33 21.58 14.13
N TYR A 60 -6.80 20.77 13.23
CA TYR A 60 -6.42 19.38 13.57
C TYR A 60 -5.33 19.35 14.64
N ALA A 61 -4.26 20.14 14.49
CA ALA A 61 -3.15 20.15 15.43
C ALA A 61 -3.58 20.47 16.85
N GLU A 62 -4.43 21.49 17.06
CA GLU A 62 -4.93 21.86 18.37
C GLU A 62 -5.93 20.84 18.94
N GLY A 63 -6.86 20.32 18.12
CA GLY A 63 -7.80 19.29 18.54
C GLY A 63 -7.09 17.99 18.96
N GLN A 64 -6.09 17.56 18.19
CA GLN A 64 -5.25 16.40 18.52
C GLN A 64 -4.40 16.64 19.76
N ARG A 65 -3.80 17.83 19.89
CA ARG A 65 -3.00 18.20 21.05
C ARG A 65 -3.83 18.14 22.35
N ARG A 66 -5.04 18.70 22.36
CA ARG A 66 -5.94 18.66 23.53
C ARG A 66 -6.39 17.24 23.84
N TYR A 67 -6.67 16.44 22.82
CA TYR A 67 -7.03 15.04 23.00
C TYR A 67 -5.89 14.25 23.66
N ILE A 68 -4.66 14.41 23.19
CA ILE A 68 -3.48 13.78 23.77
C ILE A 68 -3.23 14.26 25.20
N GLU A 69 -3.49 15.54 25.52
CA GLU A 69 -3.36 16.07 26.86
C GLU A 69 -4.35 15.47 27.87
N SER A 70 -5.45 14.89 27.41
CA SER A 70 -6.41 14.17 28.26
C SER A 70 -5.92 12.82 28.74
N PHE A 71 -4.87 12.24 28.10
CA PHE A 71 -4.31 10.95 28.51
C PHE A 71 -3.38 11.07 29.71
N SER A 72 -3.10 9.91 30.36
CA SER A 72 -2.15 9.80 31.45
C SER A 72 -0.73 10.23 31.02
N THR A 73 0.09 10.68 31.97
CA THR A 73 1.48 11.11 31.70
C THR A 73 2.31 10.00 31.03
N TYR A 74 2.06 8.74 31.41
CA TYR A 74 2.72 7.59 30.83
C TYR A 74 2.34 7.41 29.35
N THR A 75 1.05 7.42 29.01
CA THR A 75 0.57 7.26 27.63
C THR A 75 1.05 8.38 26.73
N ARG A 76 1.12 9.63 27.24
CA ARG A 76 1.59 10.79 26.48
C ARG A 76 3.05 10.70 26.01
N GLN A 77 3.90 9.89 26.68
CA GLN A 77 5.29 9.70 26.26
C GLN A 77 5.45 8.91 24.96
N PHE A 78 4.42 8.14 24.60
CA PHE A 78 4.42 7.27 23.40
C PHE A 78 3.62 7.85 22.23
N LEU A 79 2.99 9.02 22.41
CA LEU A 79 2.18 9.67 21.38
C LEU A 79 2.90 10.89 20.81
N ASP A 80 2.90 11.01 19.48
CA ASP A 80 3.39 12.22 18.80
C ASP A 80 2.50 13.40 19.18
N ARG A 81 3.12 14.41 19.79
CA ARG A 81 2.41 15.63 20.21
C ARG A 81 2.61 16.71 19.16
N PRO A 82 1.54 17.16 18.47
CA PRO A 82 1.61 18.30 17.58
C PRO A 82 2.11 19.55 18.33
N GLU A 83 2.88 20.39 17.66
CA GLU A 83 3.24 21.70 18.20
C GLU A 83 1.96 22.55 18.40
N ARG A 84 1.99 23.41 19.40
CA ARG A 84 0.89 24.34 19.64
C ARG A 84 0.82 25.33 18.47
N PRO A 85 -0.34 25.49 17.80
CA PRO A 85 -0.50 26.49 16.76
C PRO A 85 -0.23 27.91 17.28
N GLU A 86 0.37 28.74 16.45
CA GLU A 86 0.58 30.16 16.76
C GLU A 86 -0.77 30.89 16.62
N ALA A 87 -1.41 31.14 17.78
CA ALA A 87 -2.70 31.79 17.89
C ALA A 87 -2.86 32.39 19.28
N ASP A 88 -3.59 33.51 19.38
CA ASP A 88 -3.93 34.15 20.65
C ASP A 88 -4.83 33.22 21.47
N ARG A 89 -5.92 32.72 20.87
CA ARG A 89 -6.89 31.88 21.54
C ARG A 89 -7.58 30.91 20.55
N ILE A 90 -7.82 29.68 21.00
CA ILE A 90 -8.62 28.67 20.31
C ILE A 90 -9.54 28.01 21.33
N ASP A 91 -10.86 28.11 21.17
CA ASP A 91 -11.85 27.54 22.10
C ASP A 91 -12.85 26.64 21.37
N GLY A 92 -13.51 25.77 22.13
CA GLY A 92 -14.63 24.96 21.66
C GLY A 92 -14.24 23.84 20.70
N ILE A 93 -12.91 23.57 20.48
CA ILE A 93 -12.46 22.58 19.54
C ILE A 93 -12.62 21.15 20.09
N PRO A 94 -13.33 20.25 19.35
CA PRO A 94 -13.45 18.84 19.73
C PRO A 94 -12.14 18.06 19.49
N ALA A 95 -12.11 16.81 19.94
CA ALA A 95 -11.07 15.87 19.52
C ALA A 95 -11.10 15.73 17.99
N ALA A 96 -9.92 15.76 17.36
CA ALA A 96 -9.81 15.85 15.91
C ALA A 96 -9.17 14.59 15.30
N ILE A 97 -9.67 14.19 14.14
CA ILE A 97 -9.12 13.12 13.30
C ILE A 97 -8.83 13.70 11.92
N ALA A 98 -7.59 13.57 11.43
CA ALA A 98 -7.25 14.00 10.07
C ALA A 98 -7.12 12.81 9.11
N VAL A 99 -7.64 12.98 7.90
CA VAL A 99 -7.40 12.08 6.77
C VAL A 99 -6.60 12.85 5.73
N THR A 100 -5.29 12.65 5.75
CA THR A 100 -4.34 13.32 4.87
C THR A 100 -3.57 12.31 4.02
N ARG A 101 -2.99 12.74 2.91
CA ARG A 101 -2.16 11.91 2.04
C ARG A 101 -0.85 11.48 2.69
N ARG A 102 -0.37 12.16 3.73
CA ARG A 102 0.94 11.95 4.38
C ARG A 102 0.91 10.94 5.53
N SER A 103 -0.27 10.59 6.05
CA SER A 103 -0.42 9.93 7.36
C SER A 103 -0.31 8.40 7.35
N THR A 104 -0.04 7.74 6.24
CA THR A 104 0.04 6.28 6.22
C THR A 104 1.48 5.80 6.33
N ASN A 105 1.82 5.20 7.48
CA ASN A 105 2.99 4.32 7.59
C ASN A 105 2.84 3.19 6.56
N LYS A 106 3.51 3.33 5.42
CA LYS A 106 3.49 2.35 4.33
C LYS A 106 4.34 1.13 4.69
N SER A 107 3.91 0.39 5.70
CA SER A 107 4.50 -0.92 6.02
C SER A 107 4.08 -1.94 4.96
N SER A 108 4.98 -2.83 4.58
CA SER A 108 4.66 -3.98 3.69
C SER A 108 3.59 -4.91 4.28
N ARG A 109 3.34 -4.82 5.57
CA ARG A 109 2.32 -5.61 6.30
C ARG A 109 0.96 -4.91 6.40
N SER A 110 0.87 -3.62 6.03
CA SER A 110 -0.40 -2.88 6.05
C SER A 110 -1.19 -3.19 4.78
N THR A 111 -2.37 -3.78 4.94
CA THR A 111 -3.31 -4.09 3.85
C THR A 111 -4.59 -3.28 4.00
N ILE A 112 -5.43 -3.24 2.95
CA ILE A 112 -6.76 -2.63 3.04
C ILE A 112 -7.54 -3.25 4.20
N GLY A 113 -7.60 -4.58 4.28
CA GLY A 113 -8.33 -5.27 5.36
C GLY A 113 -7.85 -4.92 6.77
N THR A 114 -6.53 -4.74 6.98
CA THR A 114 -6.00 -4.36 8.31
C THR A 114 -6.22 -2.89 8.62
N THR A 115 -6.16 -2.01 7.64
CA THR A 115 -6.33 -0.56 7.83
C THR A 115 -7.79 -0.21 8.10
N THR A 116 -8.73 -0.94 7.50
CA THR A 116 -10.17 -0.75 7.71
C THR A 116 -10.75 -1.60 8.84
N GLU A 117 -9.91 -2.31 9.60
CA GLU A 117 -10.26 -3.23 10.68
C GLU A 117 -11.14 -4.42 10.23
N ILE A 118 -11.46 -4.54 8.94
CA ILE A 118 -12.25 -5.66 8.41
C ILE A 118 -11.55 -6.99 8.71
N ALA A 119 -10.22 -7.04 8.60
CA ALA A 119 -9.45 -8.24 8.88
C ALA A 119 -9.64 -8.75 10.32
N ASP A 120 -9.82 -7.86 11.30
CA ASP A 120 -10.02 -8.25 12.71
C ASP A 120 -11.39 -8.87 12.91
N PHE A 121 -12.43 -8.35 12.28
CA PHE A 121 -13.75 -8.95 12.29
C PHE A 121 -13.80 -10.29 11.53
N LEU A 122 -13.09 -10.41 10.39
CA LEU A 122 -12.97 -11.68 9.68
C LEU A 122 -12.25 -12.74 10.52
N ARG A 123 -11.16 -12.38 11.21
CA ARG A 123 -10.47 -13.30 12.13
C ARG A 123 -11.40 -13.82 13.22
N LEU A 124 -12.23 -12.95 13.80
CA LEU A 124 -13.26 -13.34 14.76
C LEU A 124 -14.31 -14.27 14.14
N LEU A 125 -14.76 -13.98 12.92
CA LEU A 125 -15.72 -14.81 12.20
C LEU A 125 -15.19 -16.23 11.98
N TYR A 126 -13.97 -16.36 11.43
CA TYR A 126 -13.34 -17.66 11.17
C TYR A 126 -13.02 -18.42 12.46
N ALA A 127 -12.65 -17.72 13.53
CA ALA A 127 -12.42 -18.35 14.84
C ALA A 127 -13.72 -18.90 15.48
N LYS A 128 -14.89 -18.28 15.17
CA LYS A 128 -16.17 -18.67 15.77
C LYS A 128 -16.91 -19.77 15.02
N ILE A 129 -16.93 -19.69 13.68
CA ILE A 129 -17.74 -20.58 12.85
C ILE A 129 -16.96 -21.28 11.73
N GLY A 130 -15.63 -21.07 11.63
CA GLY A 130 -14.79 -21.73 10.65
C GLY A 130 -14.79 -23.25 10.82
N GLN A 131 -15.07 -23.97 9.74
CA GLN A 131 -15.02 -25.43 9.67
C GLN A 131 -13.64 -25.84 9.16
N ILE A 132 -12.95 -26.70 9.88
CA ILE A 132 -11.62 -27.14 9.49
C ILE A 132 -11.73 -28.32 8.53
N SER A 133 -11.14 -28.18 7.36
CA SER A 133 -10.96 -29.25 6.37
C SER A 133 -9.51 -29.70 6.33
N CYS A 134 -9.25 -31.00 6.34
CA CYS A 134 -7.89 -31.51 6.34
C CYS A 134 -7.14 -31.10 5.06
N ILE A 135 -5.98 -30.42 5.21
CA ILE A 135 -5.15 -29.95 4.09
C ILE A 135 -4.63 -31.07 3.17
N ARG A 136 -4.64 -32.33 3.62
CA ARG A 136 -4.15 -33.48 2.84
C ARG A 136 -5.27 -34.27 2.18
N CYS A 137 -6.38 -34.54 2.88
CA CYS A 137 -7.45 -35.42 2.39
C CYS A 137 -8.80 -34.73 2.20
N GLY A 138 -8.93 -33.45 2.55
CA GLY A 138 -10.18 -32.66 2.41
C GLY A 138 -11.32 -33.05 3.35
N LYS A 139 -11.13 -34.05 4.23
CA LYS A 139 -12.17 -34.44 5.19
C LYS A 139 -12.32 -33.39 6.30
N ALA A 140 -13.58 -33.20 6.75
CA ALA A 140 -13.86 -32.35 7.90
C ALA A 140 -13.14 -32.87 9.16
N VAL A 141 -12.53 -31.95 9.91
CA VAL A 141 -11.84 -32.20 11.17
C VAL A 141 -12.72 -31.63 12.28
N THR A 142 -13.27 -32.55 13.11
CA THR A 142 -14.15 -32.20 14.23
C THR A 142 -13.56 -32.74 15.51
N ARG A 143 -14.01 -32.19 16.64
CA ARG A 143 -13.72 -32.76 17.95
C ARG A 143 -14.77 -33.75 18.30
N ASP A 144 -14.33 -34.91 18.72
CA ASP A 144 -15.21 -35.93 19.25
C ASP A 144 -15.38 -35.75 20.77
N THR A 145 -16.59 -35.91 21.24
CA THR A 145 -16.90 -36.01 22.68
C THR A 145 -17.27 -37.45 22.99
N PRO A 146 -17.13 -37.91 24.24
CA PRO A 146 -17.59 -39.26 24.62
C PRO A 146 -19.05 -39.52 24.22
N GLN A 147 -19.89 -38.48 24.24
CA GLN A 147 -21.28 -38.58 23.80
C GLN A 147 -21.41 -38.75 22.29
N SER A 148 -20.68 -37.95 21.48
CA SER A 148 -20.75 -38.07 20.02
C SER A 148 -20.18 -39.40 19.52
N ILE A 149 -19.15 -39.91 20.20
CA ILE A 149 -18.57 -41.22 19.94
C ILE A 149 -19.57 -42.34 20.29
N ASP A 150 -20.24 -42.27 21.47
CA ASP A 150 -21.32 -43.18 21.85
C ASP A 150 -22.44 -43.24 20.82
N GLU A 151 -22.89 -42.05 20.32
CA GLU A 151 -23.91 -41.97 19.28
C GLU A 151 -23.45 -42.60 17.94
N ASP A 152 -22.17 -42.40 17.55
CA ASP A 152 -21.64 -43.00 16.32
C ASP A 152 -21.48 -44.51 16.43
N ILE A 153 -20.99 -45.01 17.58
CA ILE A 153 -20.86 -46.44 17.88
C ILE A 153 -22.24 -47.12 17.76
N ARG A 154 -23.28 -46.51 18.32
CA ARG A 154 -24.67 -47.09 18.31
C ARG A 154 -25.28 -47.09 16.92
N ARG A 155 -24.95 -46.11 16.07
CA ARG A 155 -25.42 -46.09 14.68
C ARG A 155 -24.80 -47.20 13.80
N ARG A 156 -23.60 -47.72 14.20
CA ARG A 156 -22.88 -48.78 13.45
C ARG A 156 -23.45 -50.18 13.69
N ASP A 157 -24.34 -50.36 14.67
CA ASP A 157 -25.04 -51.63 15.02
C ASP A 157 -24.12 -52.85 15.10
N SER A 158 -22.90 -52.65 15.63
CA SER A 158 -21.89 -53.72 15.79
C SER A 158 -22.19 -54.53 17.03
N ARG A 159 -22.19 -55.89 16.87
CA ARG A 159 -22.45 -56.79 18.01
C ARG A 159 -21.37 -56.74 19.09
N ARG A 160 -20.12 -56.56 18.68
CA ARG A 160 -18.99 -56.49 19.63
C ARG A 160 -17.94 -55.48 19.16
N PHE A 161 -17.33 -54.75 20.07
CA PHE A 161 -16.26 -53.81 19.78
C PHE A 161 -15.28 -53.68 20.96
N MET A 162 -14.08 -53.20 20.68
CA MET A 162 -13.04 -52.92 21.68
C MET A 162 -12.73 -51.44 21.68
N VAL A 163 -12.76 -50.82 22.83
CA VAL A 163 -12.37 -49.42 23.08
C VAL A 163 -10.94 -49.42 23.61
N GLY A 164 -10.07 -48.56 23.07
CA GLY A 164 -8.71 -48.46 23.53
C GLY A 164 -7.94 -47.29 22.89
N PHE A 165 -6.65 -47.24 23.22
CA PHE A 165 -5.74 -46.19 22.76
C PHE A 165 -4.39 -46.77 22.37
N ASP A 166 -3.65 -46.03 21.52
CA ASP A 166 -2.27 -46.41 21.18
C ASP A 166 -1.25 -45.82 22.15
N GLN A 167 -0.28 -46.63 22.50
CA GLN A 167 0.87 -46.20 23.29
C GLN A 167 2.15 -46.49 22.49
N PRO A 168 3.02 -45.47 22.24
CA PRO A 168 4.27 -45.69 21.52
C PRO A 168 5.23 -46.57 22.32
N LEU A 169 5.95 -47.45 21.64
CA LEU A 169 6.97 -48.33 22.20
C LEU A 169 8.35 -47.72 21.93
N GLU A 170 8.92 -47.05 22.94
CA GLU A 170 10.29 -46.54 22.80
C GLU A 170 11.32 -47.63 23.11
N PRO A 171 12.40 -47.70 22.33
CA PRO A 171 13.50 -48.63 22.65
C PRO A 171 14.08 -48.38 24.04
N GLY A 172 14.13 -49.41 24.89
CA GLY A 172 14.66 -49.31 26.28
C GLY A 172 13.65 -48.99 27.36
N GLN A 173 12.42 -48.56 27.05
CA GLN A 173 11.40 -48.24 28.06
C GLN A 173 10.25 -49.27 28.16
N LYS A 174 10.36 -50.41 27.46
CA LYS A 174 9.27 -51.42 27.38
C LYS A 174 8.83 -51.96 28.71
N SER A 175 9.77 -52.26 29.63
CA SER A 175 9.45 -52.79 30.96
C SER A 175 8.69 -51.75 31.78
N MET A 176 9.17 -50.50 31.78
CA MET A 176 8.54 -49.40 32.51
C MET A 176 7.11 -49.12 31.99
N LEU A 177 6.89 -49.20 30.70
CA LEU A 177 5.58 -49.05 30.09
C LEU A 177 4.62 -50.16 30.52
N LEU A 178 5.07 -51.44 30.54
CA LEU A 178 4.25 -52.55 30.97
C LEU A 178 3.88 -52.43 32.46
N ASP A 179 4.80 -51.98 33.28
CA ASP A 179 4.55 -51.78 34.72
C ASP A 179 3.58 -50.64 34.96
N ASP A 180 3.70 -49.51 34.26
CA ASP A 180 2.75 -48.38 34.32
C ASP A 180 1.33 -48.82 33.86
N LEU A 181 1.22 -49.62 32.80
CA LEU A 181 -0.06 -50.11 32.33
C LEU A 181 -0.70 -51.10 33.34
N ARG A 182 0.09 -51.94 33.99
CA ARG A 182 -0.38 -52.86 35.06
C ARG A 182 -0.86 -52.08 36.28
N GLU A 183 -0.08 -51.13 36.77
CA GLU A 183 -0.42 -50.27 37.91
C GLU A 183 -1.70 -49.46 37.62
N SER A 184 -1.90 -49.03 36.35
CA SER A 184 -3.10 -48.35 35.91
C SER A 184 -4.32 -49.28 35.75
N GLY A 185 -4.19 -50.59 35.97
CA GLY A 185 -5.28 -51.54 35.94
C GLY A 185 -5.63 -52.13 34.59
N PHE A 186 -4.81 -51.86 33.53
CA PHE A 186 -5.05 -52.48 32.23
C PHE A 186 -4.65 -53.96 32.25
N VAL A 187 -5.35 -54.78 31.48
CA VAL A 187 -5.17 -56.24 31.49
C VAL A 187 -4.61 -56.75 30.18
N ARG A 188 -4.92 -56.12 29.06
CA ARG A 188 -4.63 -56.63 27.72
C ARG A 188 -4.15 -55.53 26.76
N ILE A 189 -3.21 -55.92 25.90
CA ILE A 189 -2.74 -55.12 24.80
C ILE A 189 -2.84 -55.92 23.49
N VAL A 190 -2.91 -55.24 22.37
CA VAL A 190 -2.76 -55.85 21.03
C VAL A 190 -1.43 -55.38 20.46
N PHE A 191 -0.59 -56.34 20.09
CA PHE A 191 0.65 -56.08 19.45
C PHE A 191 0.87 -57.04 18.26
N ASP A 192 1.23 -56.54 17.13
CA ASP A 192 1.44 -57.27 15.86
C ASP A 192 0.32 -58.28 15.54
N GLY A 193 -0.92 -57.81 15.66
CA GLY A 193 -2.15 -58.59 15.41
C GLY A 193 -2.47 -59.67 16.45
N LYS A 194 -1.80 -59.71 17.59
CA LYS A 194 -2.08 -60.66 18.67
C LYS A 194 -2.49 -59.93 19.95
N THR A 195 -3.46 -60.53 20.62
CA THR A 195 -3.86 -60.06 21.97
C THR A 195 -2.93 -60.69 23.02
N LEU A 196 -2.22 -59.85 23.77
CA LEU A 196 -1.31 -60.22 24.84
C LEU A 196 -1.87 -59.85 26.19
N SER A 197 -1.74 -60.76 27.20
CA SER A 197 -2.08 -60.46 28.59
C SER A 197 -0.90 -59.77 29.26
N LEU A 198 -1.13 -58.60 29.89
CA LEU A 198 -0.09 -57.90 30.63
C LEU A 198 0.45 -58.71 31.84
N SER A 199 -0.34 -59.69 32.36
CA SER A 199 0.10 -60.59 33.43
C SER A 199 0.86 -61.82 32.97
N ALA A 200 1.03 -62.01 31.63
CA ALA A 200 1.78 -63.15 31.12
C ALA A 200 3.30 -62.92 31.31
N PRO A 201 4.08 -63.98 31.75
CA PRO A 201 5.47 -63.81 32.06
C PRO A 201 6.37 -63.55 30.83
N ASP A 202 5.91 -63.96 29.65
CA ASP A 202 6.57 -63.91 28.37
C ASP A 202 6.24 -62.62 27.53
N VAL A 203 5.43 -61.71 28.06
CA VAL A 203 5.00 -60.54 27.31
C VAL A 203 6.16 -59.61 26.89
N LEU A 204 7.19 -59.50 27.75
CA LEU A 204 8.39 -58.71 27.44
C LEU A 204 9.18 -59.34 26.27
N GLU A 205 9.31 -60.68 26.22
CA GLU A 205 9.98 -61.41 25.16
C GLU A 205 9.23 -61.27 23.83
N GLN A 206 7.90 -61.33 23.87
CA GLN A 206 7.06 -61.14 22.69
C GLN A 206 7.15 -59.70 22.11
N LEU A 207 7.27 -58.69 22.96
CA LEU A 207 7.51 -57.30 22.56
C LEU A 207 8.97 -57.08 22.08
N ALA A 208 9.94 -57.93 22.50
CA ALA A 208 11.35 -57.80 22.12
C ALA A 208 11.64 -58.43 20.76
N THR A 209 10.97 -59.54 20.42
CA THR A 209 11.21 -60.30 19.18
C THR A 209 10.77 -59.60 17.89
N ALA A 210 9.88 -58.61 17.96
CA ALA A 210 9.29 -57.91 16.79
C ALA A 210 10.08 -56.67 16.31
N THR A 211 11.22 -56.33 16.94
CA THR A 211 12.00 -55.13 16.62
C THR A 211 13.04 -55.32 15.51
N GLY A 212 12.75 -56.10 14.46
CA GLY A 212 13.69 -56.49 13.42
C GLY A 212 13.80 -55.58 12.19
N LYS A 213 13.18 -54.43 12.14
CA LYS A 213 13.40 -53.42 11.05
C LYS A 213 13.62 -52.04 11.66
N GLU A 214 14.83 -51.55 11.49
CA GLU A 214 15.18 -50.17 11.84
C GLU A 214 14.29 -49.20 11.10
N GLY A 215 13.65 -48.27 11.83
CA GLY A 215 12.92 -47.11 11.25
C GLY A 215 11.40 -47.13 11.37
N THR A 216 10.71 -48.14 11.94
CA THR A 216 9.27 -48.10 12.23
C THR A 216 9.05 -47.92 13.73
N SER A 217 8.37 -46.79 14.11
CA SER A 217 7.89 -46.62 15.48
C SER A 217 6.76 -47.60 15.71
N HIS A 218 7.02 -48.59 16.59
CA HIS A 218 5.99 -49.56 17.00
C HIS A 218 5.12 -48.93 18.09
N SER A 219 3.81 -49.13 17.99
CA SER A 219 2.87 -48.77 19.03
C SER A 219 2.11 -50.02 19.47
N VAL A 220 1.74 -50.11 20.75
CA VAL A 220 0.79 -51.10 21.24
C VAL A 220 -0.58 -50.49 21.36
N PHE A 221 -1.61 -51.26 21.02
CA PHE A 221 -2.99 -50.85 21.27
C PHE A 221 -3.41 -51.40 22.64
N VAL A 222 -3.66 -50.52 23.59
CA VAL A 222 -4.10 -50.85 24.94
C VAL A 222 -5.63 -50.96 24.94
N ILE A 223 -6.15 -52.13 25.32
CA ILE A 223 -7.57 -52.38 25.41
C ILE A 223 -8.07 -51.86 26.76
N VAL A 224 -8.91 -50.83 26.73
CA VAL A 224 -9.60 -50.29 27.91
C VAL A 224 -10.79 -51.19 28.28
N ASP A 225 -11.66 -51.47 27.29
CA ASP A 225 -12.84 -52.35 27.52
C ASP A 225 -13.20 -53.13 26.25
N ARG A 226 -13.90 -54.26 26.42
CA ARG A 226 -14.51 -55.07 25.38
C ARG A 226 -16.02 -55.09 25.62
N LEU A 227 -16.73 -54.43 24.74
CA LEU A 227 -18.16 -54.19 24.90
C LEU A 227 -19.00 -54.83 23.80
N SER A 228 -20.27 -55.04 24.08
CA SER A 228 -21.27 -55.42 23.12
C SER A 228 -22.22 -54.26 22.82
N GLY A 229 -22.93 -54.32 21.70
CA GLY A 229 -23.84 -53.26 21.30
C GLY A 229 -24.94 -52.86 22.28
N ASP A 230 -25.26 -53.77 23.24
CA ASP A 230 -26.20 -53.58 24.34
C ASP A 230 -25.60 -53.03 25.63
N ALA A 231 -24.30 -52.63 25.60
CA ALA A 231 -23.64 -52.07 26.79
C ALA A 231 -24.33 -50.77 27.27
N SER A 232 -24.38 -50.58 28.59
CA SER A 232 -24.93 -49.35 29.18
C SER A 232 -24.17 -48.11 28.70
N ALA A 233 -24.88 -47.00 28.48
CA ALA A 233 -24.30 -45.75 28.04
C ALA A 233 -23.24 -45.23 29.00
N ASP A 234 -23.46 -45.37 30.30
CA ASP A 234 -22.52 -44.89 31.32
C ASP A 234 -21.20 -45.65 31.22
N ARG A 235 -21.23 -47.01 31.15
CA ARG A 235 -20.01 -47.83 31.03
C ARG A 235 -19.23 -47.52 29.74
N LEU A 236 -19.94 -47.32 28.62
CA LEU A 236 -19.29 -46.98 27.37
C LEU A 236 -18.62 -45.62 27.48
N ARG A 237 -19.28 -44.60 28.05
CA ARG A 237 -18.73 -43.26 28.24
C ARG A 237 -17.51 -43.25 29.14
N ASP A 238 -17.55 -43.98 30.28
CA ASP A 238 -16.40 -44.13 31.19
C ASP A 238 -15.20 -44.74 30.47
N SER A 239 -15.44 -45.79 29.66
CA SER A 239 -14.38 -46.42 28.87
C SER A 239 -13.80 -45.47 27.79
N LEU A 240 -14.66 -44.66 27.13
CA LEU A 240 -14.24 -43.65 26.15
C LEU A 240 -13.46 -42.52 26.81
N GLU A 241 -13.91 -42.01 27.98
CA GLU A 241 -13.20 -40.98 28.73
C GLU A 241 -11.81 -41.46 29.16
N THR A 242 -11.73 -42.69 29.70
CA THR A 242 -10.45 -43.31 30.06
C THR A 242 -9.53 -43.44 28.85
N SER A 243 -10.08 -43.90 27.72
CA SER A 243 -9.30 -44.04 26.50
C SER A 243 -8.79 -42.70 25.96
N LEU A 244 -9.62 -41.67 25.94
CA LEU A 244 -9.22 -40.31 25.50
C LEU A 244 -8.20 -39.70 26.44
N GLN A 245 -8.36 -39.86 27.76
CA GLN A 245 -7.45 -39.30 28.75
C GLN A 245 -6.05 -39.93 28.66
N ARG A 246 -5.99 -41.28 28.58
CA ARG A 246 -4.74 -42.03 28.50
C ARG A 246 -4.11 -42.02 27.12
N GLY A 247 -4.92 -41.94 26.06
CA GLY A 247 -4.48 -41.90 24.67
C GLY A 247 -4.10 -40.52 24.13
N GLN A 248 -3.76 -39.57 25.04
CA GLN A 248 -3.42 -38.19 24.62
C GLN A 248 -4.48 -37.53 23.74
N GLN A 249 -5.74 -37.60 24.20
CA GLN A 249 -6.94 -37.09 23.51
C GLN A 249 -7.34 -37.90 22.26
N ARG A 250 -6.75 -39.07 22.04
CA ARG A 250 -7.06 -39.98 20.95
C ARG A 250 -7.63 -41.29 21.48
N CYS A 251 -8.68 -41.80 20.82
CA CYS A 251 -9.32 -43.05 21.09
C CYS A 251 -9.44 -43.85 19.78
N ARG A 252 -9.27 -45.17 19.89
CA ARG A 252 -9.60 -46.11 18.77
C ARG A 252 -10.67 -47.08 19.23
N VAL A 253 -11.60 -47.35 18.34
CA VAL A 253 -12.60 -48.38 18.52
C VAL A 253 -12.46 -49.37 17.37
N LEU A 254 -12.34 -50.67 17.75
CA LEU A 254 -12.21 -51.78 16.81
C LEU A 254 -13.52 -52.55 16.82
N PHE A 255 -14.25 -52.51 15.69
CA PHE A 255 -15.53 -53.14 15.52
C PHE A 255 -15.39 -54.53 14.87
N GLU A 256 -16.06 -55.57 15.39
CA GLU A 256 -16.25 -56.80 14.63
C GLU A 256 -17.20 -56.52 13.44
N PRO A 257 -16.81 -56.84 12.18
CA PRO A 257 -17.63 -56.53 11.03
C PRO A 257 -18.92 -57.36 11.04
N ASN A 258 -20.05 -56.74 10.71
CA ASN A 258 -21.27 -57.44 10.38
C ASN A 258 -21.16 -58.06 8.98
N SER A 259 -21.87 -59.18 8.72
CA SER A 259 -21.83 -59.90 7.44
C SER A 259 -22.25 -59.06 6.23
N ASP A 260 -22.90 -57.91 6.44
CA ASP A 260 -23.48 -57.04 5.44
C ASP A 260 -22.81 -55.65 5.40
N SER A 261 -21.64 -55.45 6.04
CA SER A 261 -20.96 -54.17 6.05
C SER A 261 -20.00 -54.03 4.86
N ASP A 262 -20.17 -52.98 4.04
CA ASP A 262 -19.26 -52.59 2.94
C ASP A 262 -17.99 -51.85 3.45
N GLU A 263 -17.79 -51.72 4.76
CA GLU A 263 -16.61 -51.04 5.33
C GLU A 263 -15.32 -51.84 5.12
N PRO A 264 -14.25 -51.24 4.65
CA PRO A 264 -13.00 -51.95 4.41
C PRO A 264 -12.38 -52.45 5.71
N LEU A 265 -12.04 -53.74 5.75
CA LEU A 265 -11.35 -54.38 6.86
C LEU A 265 -9.96 -53.74 7.01
N THR A 266 -9.69 -53.18 8.19
CA THR A 266 -8.48 -52.42 8.43
C THR A 266 -7.42 -53.15 9.27
N ARG A 267 -7.83 -54.16 10.07
CA ARG A 267 -6.90 -54.87 10.97
C ARG A 267 -7.35 -56.31 11.24
N GLU A 268 -6.43 -57.24 11.32
CA GLU A 268 -6.66 -58.59 11.78
C GLU A 268 -6.06 -58.76 13.19
N ILE A 269 -6.86 -59.33 14.15
CA ILE A 269 -6.43 -59.56 15.49
C ILE A 269 -6.87 -60.99 15.89
N ASP A 270 -5.94 -61.79 16.33
CA ASP A 270 -6.15 -63.20 16.68
C ASP A 270 -6.85 -63.98 15.56
N GLY A 271 -6.53 -63.68 14.28
CA GLY A 271 -7.15 -64.29 13.11
C GLY A 271 -8.61 -63.88 12.83
N ARG A 272 -9.07 -62.77 13.43
CA ARG A 272 -10.39 -62.16 13.18
C ARG A 272 -10.24 -60.78 12.56
N PRO A 273 -11.04 -60.44 11.58
CA PRO A 273 -11.04 -59.12 10.97
C PRO A 273 -11.76 -58.10 11.84
N PHE A 274 -11.24 -56.87 11.90
CA PHE A 274 -11.81 -55.72 12.58
C PHE A 274 -11.80 -54.48 11.67
N VAL A 275 -12.80 -53.62 11.86
CA VAL A 275 -12.86 -52.28 11.28
C VAL A 275 -12.40 -51.30 12.33
N GLU A 276 -11.31 -50.54 12.04
CA GLU A 276 -10.73 -49.59 12.98
C GLU A 276 -11.31 -48.19 12.71
N VAL A 277 -11.85 -47.56 13.73
CA VAL A 277 -12.31 -46.18 13.70
C VAL A 277 -11.53 -45.38 14.74
N ARG A 278 -11.03 -44.22 14.33
CA ARG A 278 -10.25 -43.30 15.15
C ARG A 278 -11.07 -42.10 15.53
N TYR A 279 -11.08 -41.75 16.79
CA TYR A 279 -11.72 -40.58 17.34
C TYR A 279 -10.71 -39.72 18.09
N SER A 280 -10.95 -38.42 18.12
CA SER A 280 -10.09 -37.48 18.84
C SER A 280 -10.88 -36.36 19.48
N SER A 281 -10.59 -36.07 20.76
CA SER A 281 -11.14 -34.89 21.42
C SER A 281 -10.38 -33.61 21.12
N SER A 282 -9.26 -33.72 20.38
CA SER A 282 -8.58 -32.59 19.72
C SER A 282 -8.90 -32.50 18.25
N LEU A 283 -8.53 -31.39 17.60
CA LEU A 283 -8.72 -31.18 16.16
C LEU A 283 -7.65 -31.98 15.38
N ASP A 284 -7.87 -33.30 15.28
CA ASP A 284 -6.96 -34.20 14.56
C ASP A 284 -7.68 -34.79 13.35
N CYS A 285 -6.98 -34.88 12.22
CA CYS A 285 -7.50 -35.64 11.08
C CYS A 285 -7.27 -37.14 11.32
N ALA A 286 -8.35 -37.89 11.50
CA ALA A 286 -8.30 -39.33 11.75
C ALA A 286 -7.58 -40.13 10.64
N SER A 287 -7.62 -39.65 9.37
CA SER A 287 -7.00 -40.32 8.22
C SER A 287 -5.54 -39.97 7.98
N CYS A 288 -5.12 -38.73 8.27
CA CYS A 288 -3.78 -38.20 7.91
C CYS A 288 -2.89 -37.98 9.12
N ASP A 289 -3.38 -38.13 10.32
CA ASP A 289 -2.67 -37.91 11.58
C ASP A 289 -2.10 -36.49 11.74
N ILE A 290 -2.77 -35.49 11.14
CA ILE A 290 -2.39 -34.08 11.20
C ILE A 290 -3.21 -33.41 12.31
N ARG A 291 -2.52 -32.78 13.26
CA ARG A 291 -3.15 -32.02 14.34
C ARG A 291 -3.25 -30.56 13.98
N TYR A 292 -4.43 -29.97 14.18
CA TYR A 292 -4.72 -28.56 13.95
C TYR A 292 -4.79 -27.78 15.26
N PRO A 293 -4.26 -26.57 15.31
CA PRO A 293 -4.42 -25.69 16.47
C PRO A 293 -5.87 -25.26 16.64
N ASP A 294 -6.22 -24.87 17.85
CA ASP A 294 -7.54 -24.31 18.12
C ASP A 294 -7.78 -23.04 17.31
N PRO A 295 -8.96 -22.88 16.69
CA PRO A 295 -9.27 -21.71 15.90
C PRO A 295 -9.48 -20.49 16.79
N GLU A 296 -8.40 -19.79 17.08
CA GLU A 296 -8.40 -18.49 17.75
C GLU A 296 -8.07 -17.36 16.77
N PRO A 297 -8.50 -16.11 17.02
CA PRO A 297 -8.30 -15.00 16.06
C PRO A 297 -6.84 -14.78 15.67
N ARG A 298 -5.88 -15.11 16.57
CA ARG A 298 -4.44 -14.98 16.30
C ARG A 298 -3.94 -15.96 15.25
N LEU A 299 -4.58 -17.13 15.12
CA LEU A 299 -4.26 -18.12 14.09
C LEU A 299 -4.48 -17.57 12.67
N PHE A 300 -5.47 -16.69 12.50
CA PHE A 300 -5.84 -16.08 11.23
C PHE A 300 -5.12 -14.74 10.98
N SER A 301 -4.10 -14.42 11.77
CA SER A 301 -3.33 -13.18 11.65
C SER A 301 -1.92 -13.43 11.14
N PHE A 302 -1.59 -12.88 9.99
CA PHE A 302 -0.21 -12.91 9.48
C PHE A 302 0.76 -12.00 10.27
N ASN A 303 0.27 -11.18 11.20
CA ASN A 303 1.07 -10.39 12.14
C ASN A 303 1.35 -11.13 13.45
N SER A 304 0.75 -12.31 13.63
CA SER A 304 0.99 -13.17 14.79
C SER A 304 1.88 -14.35 14.41
N PRO A 305 2.88 -14.72 15.23
CA PRO A 305 3.71 -15.91 14.98
C PRO A 305 2.91 -17.20 14.85
N LEU A 306 1.73 -17.28 15.51
CA LEU A 306 0.84 -18.44 15.45
C LEU A 306 0.24 -18.63 14.06
N GLY A 307 -0.10 -17.56 13.34
CA GLY A 307 -0.76 -17.60 12.03
C GLY A 307 0.15 -17.32 10.86
N ALA A 308 1.28 -16.66 11.09
CA ALA A 308 2.20 -16.26 10.03
C ALA A 308 2.88 -17.45 9.34
N CYS A 309 3.07 -17.39 8.05
CA CYS A 309 3.90 -18.33 7.30
C CYS A 309 5.34 -18.31 7.86
N PRO A 310 5.91 -19.47 8.24
CA PRO A 310 7.23 -19.52 8.85
C PRO A 310 8.37 -19.08 7.91
N LYS A 311 8.22 -19.24 6.59
CA LYS A 311 9.28 -18.87 5.61
C LYS A 311 9.35 -17.35 5.37
N CYS A 312 8.21 -16.66 5.26
CA CYS A 312 8.16 -15.20 5.00
C CYS A 312 7.73 -14.37 6.23
N GLU A 313 7.52 -15.00 7.37
CA GLU A 313 7.11 -14.34 8.63
C GLU A 313 5.90 -13.40 8.45
N GLY A 314 4.98 -13.75 7.55
CA GLY A 314 3.77 -12.98 7.29
C GLY A 314 3.93 -11.81 6.33
N SER A 315 5.09 -11.61 5.69
CA SER A 315 5.27 -10.59 4.65
C SER A 315 4.55 -10.94 3.33
N GLY A 316 4.41 -12.23 3.05
CA GLY A 316 3.85 -12.75 1.79
C GLY A 316 4.83 -12.77 0.62
N THR A 317 5.96 -12.08 0.76
CA THR A 317 7.01 -11.97 -0.25
C THR A 317 8.37 -12.25 0.36
N LEU A 318 9.29 -12.70 -0.49
CA LEU A 318 10.69 -12.87 -0.15
C LEU A 318 11.53 -11.96 -1.05
N THR A 319 12.56 -11.38 -0.47
CA THR A 319 13.55 -10.63 -1.24
C THR A 319 14.54 -11.61 -1.82
N VAL A 320 14.46 -11.85 -3.13
CA VAL A 320 15.31 -12.79 -3.86
C VAL A 320 16.20 -12.06 -4.86
N ILE A 321 17.30 -12.69 -5.26
CA ILE A 321 18.13 -12.20 -6.35
C ILE A 321 17.30 -12.28 -7.64
N ASP A 322 17.23 -11.17 -8.36
CA ASP A 322 16.47 -11.09 -9.61
C ASP A 322 17.41 -11.36 -10.80
N MET A 323 17.28 -12.52 -11.39
CA MET A 323 18.14 -12.92 -12.50
C MET A 323 17.92 -12.10 -13.77
N ASP A 324 16.73 -11.51 -13.97
CA ASP A 324 16.48 -10.60 -15.10
C ASP A 324 17.26 -9.27 -14.92
N LEU A 325 17.55 -8.88 -13.68
CA LEU A 325 18.39 -7.73 -13.37
C LEU A 325 19.88 -8.09 -13.47
N VAL A 326 20.27 -9.28 -13.01
CA VAL A 326 21.65 -9.76 -13.05
C VAL A 326 22.10 -10.01 -14.49
N VAL A 327 21.21 -10.58 -15.33
CA VAL A 327 21.44 -10.84 -16.75
C VAL A 327 20.39 -10.13 -17.60
N PRO A 328 20.50 -8.82 -17.79
CA PRO A 328 19.46 -8.02 -18.47
C PRO A 328 19.35 -8.31 -19.97
N ASP A 329 20.40 -8.86 -20.57
CA ASP A 329 20.42 -9.26 -21.98
C ASP A 329 20.95 -10.71 -22.11
N PRO A 330 20.06 -11.71 -22.07
CA PRO A 330 20.45 -13.12 -22.19
C PRO A 330 20.98 -13.50 -23.60
N GLY A 331 20.92 -12.58 -24.57
CA GLY A 331 21.55 -12.71 -25.88
C GLY A 331 23.05 -12.46 -25.86
N LYS A 332 23.60 -11.79 -24.85
CA LYS A 332 25.04 -11.59 -24.66
C LYS A 332 25.72 -12.88 -24.19
N THR A 333 26.99 -12.99 -24.50
CA THR A 333 27.85 -14.09 -24.05
C THR A 333 28.47 -13.75 -22.69
N LEU A 334 28.96 -14.76 -21.97
CA LEU A 334 29.68 -14.53 -20.69
C LEU A 334 30.91 -13.64 -20.91
N ARG A 335 31.59 -13.76 -22.05
CA ARG A 335 32.75 -12.95 -22.43
C ARG A 335 32.37 -11.47 -22.69
N GLU A 336 31.21 -11.22 -23.27
CA GLU A 336 30.68 -9.89 -23.52
C GLU A 336 30.09 -9.23 -22.28
N GLY A 337 30.15 -9.87 -21.12
CA GLY A 337 29.62 -9.37 -19.86
C GLY A 337 28.10 -9.49 -19.77
N ALA A 338 27.54 -10.66 -20.06
CA ALA A 338 26.12 -10.96 -19.86
C ALA A 338 25.68 -10.71 -18.40
N ILE A 339 26.59 -10.95 -17.44
CA ILE A 339 26.36 -10.71 -16.01
C ILE A 339 26.66 -9.24 -15.69
N ALA A 340 25.63 -8.40 -15.61
CA ALA A 340 25.76 -6.96 -15.35
C ALA A 340 26.26 -6.64 -13.94
N LEU A 341 26.15 -7.57 -13.01
CA LEU A 341 26.57 -7.47 -11.62
C LEU A 341 28.05 -7.06 -11.46
N TRP A 342 28.92 -7.57 -12.34
CA TRP A 342 30.38 -7.37 -12.31
C TRP A 342 30.90 -6.34 -13.32
N ALA A 343 30.00 -5.56 -13.95
CA ALA A 343 30.37 -4.47 -14.86
C ALA A 343 30.95 -3.23 -14.15
N GLU A 344 30.75 -3.10 -12.83
CA GLU A 344 31.36 -2.00 -12.04
C GLU A 344 32.84 -2.34 -11.78
N ALA A 345 33.74 -1.34 -11.93
CA ALA A 345 35.18 -1.49 -11.78
C ALA A 345 35.61 -2.12 -10.42
N ALA A 346 34.82 -1.95 -9.38
CA ALA A 346 35.06 -2.55 -8.06
C ALA A 346 34.92 -4.09 -8.05
N TYR A 347 34.17 -4.67 -8.99
CA TYR A 347 33.82 -6.09 -9.04
C TYR A 347 34.27 -6.77 -10.34
N GLU A 348 35.03 -6.09 -11.21
CA GLU A 348 35.49 -6.59 -12.51
C GLU A 348 36.36 -7.85 -12.38
N HIS A 349 37.06 -8.02 -11.26
CA HIS A 349 37.85 -9.21 -10.99
C HIS A 349 37.03 -10.51 -10.95
N HIS A 350 35.76 -10.46 -10.46
CA HIS A 350 34.88 -11.63 -10.47
C HIS A 350 34.50 -12.07 -11.89
N GLN A 351 34.42 -11.13 -12.85
CA GLN A 351 34.23 -11.49 -14.26
C GLN A 351 35.42 -12.25 -14.80
N GLN A 352 36.66 -11.92 -14.40
CA GLN A 352 37.87 -12.61 -14.80
C GLN A 352 37.97 -14.00 -14.17
N GLU A 353 37.58 -14.13 -12.89
CA GLU A 353 37.50 -15.40 -12.17
C GLU A 353 36.47 -16.33 -12.82
N LEU A 354 35.28 -15.81 -13.18
CA LEU A 354 34.27 -16.58 -13.94
C LEU A 354 34.82 -17.14 -15.24
N LEU A 355 35.50 -16.31 -16.06
CA LEU A 355 36.02 -16.73 -17.35
C LEU A 355 37.10 -17.83 -17.20
N LYS A 356 37.90 -17.76 -16.14
CA LYS A 356 38.89 -18.79 -15.80
C LYS A 356 38.19 -20.09 -15.38
N GLU A 357 37.23 -20.05 -14.49
CA GLU A 357 36.48 -21.24 -14.05
C GLU A 357 35.72 -21.91 -15.21
N CYS A 358 35.10 -21.08 -16.09
CA CYS A 358 34.46 -21.59 -17.30
C CYS A 358 35.45 -22.34 -18.22
N GLN A 359 36.70 -21.88 -18.29
CA GLN A 359 37.74 -22.57 -19.06
C GLN A 359 38.11 -23.92 -18.41
N ASP A 360 38.26 -23.94 -17.08
CA ASP A 360 38.63 -25.15 -16.33
C ASP A 360 37.51 -26.23 -16.35
N LYS A 361 36.23 -25.78 -16.36
CA LYS A 361 35.04 -26.65 -16.38
C LYS A 361 34.46 -26.88 -17.78
N ALA A 362 35.12 -26.42 -18.83
CA ALA A 362 34.66 -26.55 -20.23
C ALA A 362 33.27 -25.93 -20.48
N VAL A 363 32.92 -24.84 -19.77
CA VAL A 363 31.69 -24.06 -20.02
C VAL A 363 31.95 -23.10 -21.18
N PRO A 364 31.14 -23.10 -22.25
CA PRO A 364 31.37 -22.28 -23.44
C PRO A 364 31.08 -20.79 -23.12
N VAL A 365 32.10 -19.93 -23.20
CA VAL A 365 31.99 -18.49 -22.88
C VAL A 365 31.58 -17.59 -24.04
N ASN A 366 31.49 -18.16 -25.27
CA ASN A 366 31.18 -17.42 -26.50
C ASN A 366 29.79 -17.74 -27.07
N VAL A 367 28.95 -18.47 -26.31
CA VAL A 367 27.54 -18.71 -26.65
C VAL A 367 26.65 -17.77 -25.86
N PRO A 368 25.48 -17.38 -26.40
CA PRO A 368 24.51 -16.58 -25.66
C PRO A 368 24.15 -17.20 -24.31
N PHE A 369 23.98 -16.39 -23.26
CA PHE A 369 23.67 -16.87 -21.90
C PHE A 369 22.44 -17.80 -21.87
N ARG A 370 21.40 -17.47 -22.68
CA ARG A 370 20.18 -18.29 -22.81
C ARG A 370 20.39 -19.68 -23.39
N GLU A 371 21.54 -19.96 -24.03
CA GLU A 371 21.84 -21.22 -24.67
C GLU A 371 22.72 -22.13 -23.79
N LEU A 372 23.10 -21.68 -22.61
CA LEU A 372 23.81 -22.48 -21.62
C LEU A 372 22.90 -23.58 -21.07
N THR A 373 23.44 -24.77 -20.88
CA THR A 373 22.70 -25.89 -20.28
C THR A 373 22.45 -25.68 -18.79
N PRO A 374 21.44 -26.34 -18.18
CA PRO A 374 21.19 -26.22 -16.75
C PRO A 374 22.40 -26.52 -15.87
N GLU A 375 23.22 -27.52 -16.26
CA GLU A 375 24.46 -27.89 -15.56
C GLU A 375 25.51 -26.79 -15.64
N GLN A 376 25.62 -26.11 -16.79
CA GLN A 376 26.54 -24.98 -16.98
C GLN A 376 26.09 -23.76 -16.23
N LEU A 377 24.79 -23.51 -16.17
CA LEU A 377 24.19 -22.43 -15.36
C LEU A 377 24.43 -22.68 -13.87
N GLU A 378 24.35 -23.91 -13.39
CA GLU A 378 24.61 -24.25 -12.00
C GLU A 378 26.06 -23.90 -11.60
N ILE A 379 27.03 -24.10 -12.45
CA ILE A 379 28.43 -23.70 -12.23
C ILE A 379 28.56 -22.18 -12.12
N VAL A 380 27.86 -21.43 -12.96
CA VAL A 380 27.84 -19.94 -12.88
C VAL A 380 27.16 -19.44 -11.62
N HIS A 381 26.10 -20.12 -11.15
CA HIS A 381 25.35 -19.72 -9.95
C HIS A 381 26.08 -20.09 -8.66
N GLN A 382 26.49 -21.34 -8.51
CA GLN A 382 27.02 -21.87 -7.25
C GLN A 382 28.54 -21.72 -7.12
N GLY A 383 29.27 -21.61 -8.24
CA GLY A 383 30.74 -21.64 -8.27
C GLY A 383 31.30 -23.01 -7.85
N ASN A 384 32.53 -23.00 -7.39
CA ASN A 384 33.22 -24.22 -6.95
C ASN A 384 33.63 -24.09 -5.48
N SER A 385 32.83 -24.63 -4.57
CA SER A 385 33.16 -24.68 -3.13
C SER A 385 33.66 -26.11 -2.76
N THR A 386 34.84 -26.49 -3.20
CA THR A 386 35.51 -27.66 -2.64
C THR A 386 36.42 -27.23 -1.49
N THR A 387 36.00 -27.47 -0.27
CA THR A 387 36.88 -27.46 0.90
C THR A 387 37.88 -28.57 0.79
N THR A 388 39.13 -28.23 0.44
CA THR A 388 40.24 -29.15 0.59
C THR A 388 40.73 -29.15 2.04
N ASN A 389 41.06 -30.32 2.56
CA ASN A 389 41.44 -30.56 3.97
C ASN A 389 42.79 -29.96 4.41
N ASP A 390 43.44 -29.12 3.61
CA ASP A 390 44.80 -28.64 3.86
C ASP A 390 44.99 -27.13 4.10
N GLY A 391 43.92 -26.39 4.38
CA GLY A 391 44.07 -25.07 4.99
C GLY A 391 44.71 -23.96 4.17
N GLU A 392 45.00 -24.15 2.88
CA GLU A 392 45.43 -23.11 1.96
C GLU A 392 44.20 -22.61 1.15
N GLU A 393 43.84 -21.35 1.30
CA GLU A 393 42.79 -20.68 0.53
C GLU A 393 43.28 -20.49 -0.93
N GLU A 394 43.11 -21.49 -1.79
CA GLU A 394 43.14 -21.23 -3.23
C GLU A 394 41.93 -20.40 -3.61
N HIS A 395 42.16 -19.34 -4.37
CA HIS A 395 41.10 -18.41 -4.89
C HIS A 395 40.09 -19.19 -5.76
N HIS A 396 38.98 -19.56 -5.15
CA HIS A 396 37.89 -20.25 -5.86
C HIS A 396 36.82 -19.25 -6.30
N PHE A 397 36.34 -19.43 -7.53
CA PHE A 397 35.18 -18.69 -8.04
C PHE A 397 33.95 -19.05 -7.19
N VAL A 398 33.40 -18.04 -6.49
CA VAL A 398 32.31 -18.21 -5.53
C VAL A 398 30.90 -18.27 -6.17
N GLY A 399 30.80 -18.05 -7.47
CA GLY A 399 29.52 -17.97 -8.18
C GLY A 399 28.72 -16.72 -7.82
N ILE A 400 27.54 -16.58 -8.46
CA ILE A 400 26.62 -15.49 -8.18
C ILE A 400 26.11 -15.59 -6.74
N ASP A 401 25.74 -16.79 -6.29
CA ASP A 401 25.15 -17.01 -4.96
C ASP A 401 26.16 -16.75 -3.84
N GLY A 402 27.42 -17.20 -4.02
CA GLY A 402 28.50 -16.92 -3.07
C GLY A 402 28.85 -15.44 -3.00
N PHE A 403 28.87 -14.74 -4.13
CA PHE A 403 29.08 -13.29 -4.18
C PHE A 403 28.01 -12.53 -3.36
N PHE A 404 26.74 -12.87 -3.55
CA PHE A 404 25.65 -12.25 -2.76
C PHE A 404 25.73 -12.63 -1.28
N SER A 405 26.09 -13.87 -0.95
CA SER A 405 26.25 -14.34 0.42
C SER A 405 27.36 -13.58 1.17
N ALA A 406 28.49 -13.32 0.50
CA ALA A 406 29.59 -12.54 1.06
C ALA A 406 29.16 -11.08 1.32
N LEU A 407 28.46 -10.45 0.37
CA LEU A 407 27.95 -9.10 0.53
C LEU A 407 26.86 -9.00 1.62
N ASP A 408 26.05 -10.04 1.85
CA ASP A 408 25.06 -10.07 2.91
C ASP A 408 25.69 -10.05 4.30
N GLN A 409 26.87 -10.60 4.51
CA GLN A 409 27.62 -10.49 5.77
C GLN A 409 28.02 -9.04 6.05
N GLU A 410 28.25 -8.23 5.02
CA GLU A 410 28.58 -6.81 5.12
C GLU A 410 27.37 -5.87 5.02
N ARG A 411 26.14 -6.36 5.11
CA ARG A 411 24.87 -5.63 4.91
C ARG A 411 24.73 -4.38 5.83
N ASN A 412 25.47 -4.31 6.90
CA ASN A 412 25.49 -3.14 7.81
C ASN A 412 26.08 -1.88 7.14
N ARG A 413 26.87 -2.01 6.09
CA ARG A 413 27.41 -0.88 5.33
C ARG A 413 26.38 -0.33 4.36
N VAL A 414 26.11 0.98 4.43
CA VAL A 414 25.09 1.65 3.59
C VAL A 414 25.33 1.44 2.09
N LYS A 415 26.60 1.48 1.66
CA LYS A 415 26.99 1.28 0.24
C LYS A 415 26.62 -0.12 -0.24
N VAL A 416 26.91 -1.16 0.56
CA VAL A 416 26.63 -2.56 0.25
C VAL A 416 25.12 -2.77 0.19
N ARG A 417 24.36 -2.26 1.16
CA ARG A 417 22.89 -2.34 1.16
C ARG A 417 22.27 -1.68 -0.08
N THR A 418 22.76 -0.52 -0.49
CA THR A 418 22.29 0.16 -1.70
C THR A 418 22.65 -0.62 -2.97
N PHE A 419 23.82 -1.25 -3.02
CA PHE A 419 24.22 -2.11 -4.10
C PHE A 419 23.30 -3.35 -4.20
N LEU A 420 23.14 -4.09 -3.10
CA LEU A 420 22.27 -5.29 -3.04
C LEU A 420 20.82 -4.98 -3.44
N SER A 421 20.29 -3.80 -3.08
CA SER A 421 18.91 -3.43 -3.42
C SER A 421 18.67 -3.21 -4.91
N ARG A 422 19.72 -3.07 -5.74
CA ARG A 422 19.59 -2.93 -7.19
C ARG A 422 19.38 -4.27 -7.91
N TRP A 423 19.78 -5.36 -7.28
CA TRP A 423 19.81 -6.70 -7.88
C TRP A 423 18.79 -7.65 -7.30
N ARG A 424 17.94 -7.15 -6.40
CA ARG A 424 16.93 -7.94 -5.71
C ARG A 424 15.54 -7.42 -6.02
N SER A 425 14.62 -8.35 -6.20
CA SER A 425 13.20 -8.10 -6.33
C SER A 425 12.41 -8.80 -5.23
N LEU A 426 11.18 -8.33 -5.02
CA LEU A 426 10.22 -8.97 -4.12
C LEU A 426 9.41 -9.98 -4.93
N GLN A 427 9.57 -11.27 -4.60
CA GLN A 427 8.79 -12.35 -5.22
C GLN A 427 7.80 -12.95 -4.22
N PRO A 428 6.65 -13.47 -4.67
CA PRO A 428 5.73 -14.18 -3.80
C PRO A 428 6.43 -15.33 -3.08
N CYS A 429 6.14 -15.51 -1.79
CA CYS A 429 6.71 -16.61 -1.00
C CYS A 429 6.20 -17.95 -1.54
N GLU A 430 7.10 -18.85 -1.92
CA GLU A 430 6.77 -20.14 -2.48
C GLU A 430 5.97 -21.04 -1.54
N GLN A 431 6.19 -20.95 -0.22
CA GLN A 431 5.49 -21.75 0.78
C GLN A 431 4.04 -21.36 0.94
N CYS A 432 3.74 -20.05 1.00
CA CYS A 432 2.38 -19.56 1.21
C CYS A 432 1.73 -18.97 -0.05
N ASN A 433 2.41 -18.96 -1.19
CA ASN A 433 1.91 -18.37 -2.44
C ASN A 433 1.28 -16.98 -2.25
N GLY A 434 1.94 -16.15 -1.42
CA GLY A 434 1.50 -14.79 -1.14
C GLY A 434 0.37 -14.65 -0.11
N THR A 435 -0.22 -15.73 0.40
CA THR A 435 -1.31 -15.66 1.39
C THR A 435 -0.86 -15.18 2.77
N ARG A 436 0.45 -15.19 3.07
CA ARG A 436 1.07 -14.76 4.33
C ARG A 436 0.79 -15.65 5.53
N LEU A 437 -0.15 -16.59 5.40
CA LEU A 437 -0.60 -17.47 6.47
C LEU A 437 -0.01 -18.87 6.31
N ARG A 438 0.05 -19.58 7.43
CA ARG A 438 0.44 -21.00 7.45
C ARG A 438 -0.73 -21.88 6.96
N PRO A 439 -0.45 -23.11 6.49
CA PRO A 439 -1.47 -24.01 5.93
C PRO A 439 -2.59 -24.34 6.93
N GLU A 440 -2.27 -24.45 8.21
CA GLU A 440 -3.25 -24.77 9.25
C GLU A 440 -4.31 -23.67 9.44
N ALA A 441 -3.92 -22.40 9.22
CA ALA A 441 -4.86 -21.27 9.23
C ALA A 441 -5.77 -21.27 8.00
N LEU A 442 -5.26 -21.73 6.86
CA LEU A 442 -6.01 -21.83 5.60
C LEU A 442 -6.95 -23.05 5.56
N ALA A 443 -6.77 -24.01 6.47
CA ALA A 443 -7.63 -25.17 6.59
C ALA A 443 -9.06 -24.84 7.10
N ALA A 444 -9.23 -23.68 7.73
CA ALA A 444 -10.53 -23.24 8.22
C ALA A 444 -11.29 -22.47 7.14
N GLU A 445 -12.50 -22.90 6.83
CA GLU A 445 -13.37 -22.34 5.79
C GLU A 445 -14.70 -21.86 6.37
N VAL A 446 -15.23 -20.78 5.80
CA VAL A 446 -16.60 -20.30 6.03
C VAL A 446 -17.31 -20.26 4.68
N ALA A 447 -18.38 -21.05 4.54
CA ALA A 447 -19.11 -21.21 3.28
C ALA A 447 -18.20 -21.53 2.08
N GLY A 448 -17.21 -22.41 2.28
CA GLY A 448 -16.33 -22.92 1.21
C GLY A 448 -15.18 -22.00 0.84
N LEU A 449 -14.95 -20.90 1.54
CA LEU A 449 -13.80 -20.01 1.33
C LEU A 449 -12.97 -19.91 2.62
N ASN A 450 -11.64 -20.00 2.51
CA ASN A 450 -10.76 -19.64 3.60
C ASN A 450 -10.55 -18.12 3.68
N ILE A 451 -9.97 -17.63 4.77
CA ILE A 451 -9.81 -16.18 5.01
C ILE A 451 -8.94 -15.49 3.95
N ALA A 452 -7.94 -16.18 3.38
CA ALA A 452 -7.08 -15.61 2.33
C ALA A 452 -7.83 -15.53 0.99
N GLU A 453 -8.62 -16.53 0.63
CA GLU A 453 -9.47 -16.53 -0.57
C GLU A 453 -10.51 -15.43 -0.50
N LEU A 454 -11.22 -15.31 0.64
CA LEU A 454 -12.17 -14.22 0.84
C LEU A 454 -11.49 -12.85 0.73
N SER A 455 -10.26 -12.71 1.27
CA SER A 455 -9.51 -11.45 1.19
C SER A 455 -9.00 -11.11 -0.20
N LYS A 456 -8.87 -12.09 -1.09
CA LYS A 456 -8.50 -11.92 -2.51
C LYS A 456 -9.69 -11.57 -3.41
N LEU A 457 -10.92 -11.77 -2.95
CA LEU A 457 -12.09 -11.30 -3.68
C LEU A 457 -12.08 -9.77 -3.77
N LYS A 458 -12.66 -9.23 -4.84
CA LYS A 458 -12.96 -7.80 -4.89
C LYS A 458 -13.91 -7.44 -3.74
N ILE A 459 -13.75 -6.25 -3.19
CA ILE A 459 -14.56 -5.78 -2.06
C ILE A 459 -16.06 -5.91 -2.35
N SER A 460 -16.49 -5.61 -3.59
CA SER A 460 -17.87 -5.79 -4.03
C SER A 460 -18.31 -7.25 -4.02
N GLU A 461 -17.47 -8.18 -4.45
CA GLU A 461 -17.73 -9.62 -4.44
C GLU A 461 -17.73 -10.18 -3.02
N ALA A 462 -16.77 -9.73 -2.19
CA ALA A 462 -16.70 -10.09 -0.78
C ALA A 462 -17.97 -9.68 -0.02
N LEU A 463 -18.49 -8.46 -0.28
CA LEU A 463 -19.78 -8.01 0.28
C LEU A 463 -20.93 -8.92 -0.20
N GLY A 464 -20.96 -9.27 -1.49
CA GLY A 464 -21.96 -10.18 -2.05
C GLY A 464 -21.90 -11.56 -1.40
N HIS A 465 -20.72 -12.12 -1.19
CA HIS A 465 -20.51 -13.42 -0.53
C HIS A 465 -20.96 -13.37 0.95
N VAL A 466 -20.49 -12.38 1.71
CA VAL A 466 -20.85 -12.22 3.15
C VAL A 466 -22.34 -11.96 3.34
N SER A 467 -23.00 -11.31 2.38
CA SER A 467 -24.44 -11.04 2.46
C SER A 467 -25.31 -12.28 2.19
N LYS A 468 -24.78 -13.25 1.43
CA LYS A 468 -25.49 -14.48 1.04
C LYS A 468 -25.17 -15.67 1.94
N LEU A 469 -24.40 -15.51 3.02
CA LEU A 469 -24.06 -16.58 3.94
C LEU A 469 -25.32 -17.22 4.52
N GLN A 470 -25.43 -18.55 4.34
CA GLN A 470 -26.47 -19.37 4.97
C GLN A 470 -25.90 -19.91 6.28
N LEU A 471 -26.44 -19.47 7.39
CA LEU A 471 -25.97 -19.79 8.73
C LEU A 471 -27.14 -20.41 9.52
N ASP A 472 -26.83 -21.37 10.37
CA ASP A 472 -27.81 -21.90 11.33
C ASP A 472 -28.13 -20.89 12.46
N ASP A 473 -29.17 -21.17 13.28
CA ASP A 473 -29.66 -20.27 14.33
C ASP A 473 -28.58 -19.92 15.38
N TRP A 474 -27.66 -20.83 15.67
CA TRP A 474 -26.57 -20.60 16.62
C TRP A 474 -25.51 -19.72 16.00
N GLN A 475 -25.06 -20.04 14.77
CA GLN A 475 -24.09 -19.28 14.04
C GLN A 475 -24.59 -17.83 13.80
N GLN A 476 -25.86 -17.66 13.45
CA GLN A 476 -26.48 -16.34 13.28
C GLN A 476 -26.39 -15.50 14.55
N ARG A 477 -26.73 -16.08 15.70
CA ARG A 477 -26.67 -15.35 16.98
C ARG A 477 -25.26 -14.93 17.36
N VAL A 478 -24.29 -15.83 17.18
CA VAL A 478 -22.89 -15.60 17.57
C VAL A 478 -22.18 -14.61 16.63
N THR A 479 -22.55 -14.57 15.35
CA THR A 479 -21.85 -13.75 14.35
C THR A 479 -22.58 -12.48 13.95
N LYS A 480 -23.80 -12.23 14.46
CA LYS A 480 -24.65 -11.10 14.06
C LYS A 480 -23.89 -9.77 14.04
N SER A 481 -23.31 -9.38 15.17
CA SER A 481 -22.56 -8.11 15.29
C SER A 481 -21.32 -8.07 14.43
N ILE A 482 -20.63 -9.21 14.28
CA ILE A 482 -19.42 -9.32 13.44
C ILE A 482 -19.78 -9.06 11.98
N LEU A 483 -20.82 -9.75 11.48
CA LEU A 483 -21.27 -9.64 10.09
C LEU A 483 -21.84 -8.25 9.78
N GLU A 484 -22.55 -7.64 10.72
CA GLU A 484 -23.01 -6.24 10.60
C GLU A 484 -21.84 -5.29 10.39
N GLN A 485 -20.76 -5.41 11.18
CA GLN A 485 -19.58 -4.58 11.06
C GLN A 485 -18.82 -4.85 9.76
N VAL A 486 -18.68 -6.10 9.34
CA VAL A 486 -18.02 -6.44 8.07
C VAL A 486 -18.79 -5.85 6.89
N ARG A 487 -20.12 -6.04 6.83
CA ARG A 487 -20.98 -5.51 5.76
C ARG A 487 -20.93 -3.99 5.70
N LEU A 488 -21.01 -3.33 6.86
CA LEU A 488 -20.96 -1.88 6.96
C LEU A 488 -19.66 -1.31 6.38
N ARG A 489 -18.51 -1.86 6.80
CA ARG A 489 -17.20 -1.38 6.34
C ARG A 489 -16.93 -1.70 4.87
N LEU A 490 -17.36 -2.89 4.39
CA LEU A 490 -17.28 -3.22 2.97
C LEU A 490 -18.17 -2.28 2.13
N GLY A 491 -19.36 -1.93 2.64
CA GLY A 491 -20.23 -0.92 2.04
C GLY A 491 -19.54 0.44 1.90
N TYR A 492 -18.92 0.94 2.95
CA TYR A 492 -18.19 2.21 2.89
C TYR A 492 -17.02 2.21 1.88
N LEU A 493 -16.31 1.09 1.74
CA LEU A 493 -15.27 0.96 0.70
C LEU A 493 -15.86 1.05 -0.71
N ILE A 494 -17.07 0.56 -0.92
CA ILE A 494 -17.78 0.69 -2.19
C ILE A 494 -18.24 2.13 -2.40
N ASP A 495 -18.81 2.75 -1.36
CA ASP A 495 -19.32 4.12 -1.40
C ASP A 495 -18.22 5.14 -1.72
N VAL A 496 -17.00 4.94 -1.19
CA VAL A 496 -15.85 5.78 -1.54
C VAL A 496 -15.18 5.41 -2.88
N GLY A 497 -15.77 4.49 -3.65
CA GLY A 497 -15.34 4.14 -5.01
C GLY A 497 -14.09 3.25 -5.09
N VAL A 498 -13.79 2.42 -4.08
CA VAL A 498 -12.67 1.45 -4.10
C VAL A 498 -13.13 -0.01 -4.08
N GLY A 499 -14.38 -0.27 -4.44
CA GLY A 499 -14.98 -1.61 -4.46
C GLY A 499 -14.31 -2.62 -5.40
N TYR A 500 -13.49 -2.15 -6.35
CA TYR A 500 -12.71 -2.98 -7.27
C TYR A 500 -11.39 -3.51 -6.68
N LEU A 501 -10.94 -3.00 -5.54
CA LEU A 501 -9.75 -3.47 -4.84
C LEU A 501 -10.03 -4.74 -4.05
N THR A 502 -8.95 -5.39 -3.55
CA THR A 502 -9.03 -6.59 -2.72
C THR A 502 -8.53 -6.28 -1.30
N LEU A 503 -9.03 -6.99 -0.29
CA LEU A 503 -8.68 -6.71 1.12
C LEU A 503 -7.21 -7.05 1.45
N ASP A 504 -6.58 -7.96 0.74
CA ASP A 504 -5.20 -8.38 0.91
C ASP A 504 -4.19 -7.43 0.26
N ARG A 505 -4.66 -6.49 -0.59
CA ARG A 505 -3.81 -5.54 -1.28
C ARG A 505 -3.09 -4.62 -0.30
N THR A 506 -1.77 -4.45 -0.49
CA THR A 506 -0.95 -3.61 0.39
C THR A 506 -1.15 -2.13 0.12
N LEU A 507 -1.11 -1.30 1.16
CA LEU A 507 -1.20 0.16 1.01
C LEU A 507 -0.06 0.75 0.17
N GLN A 508 1.10 0.06 0.09
CA GLN A 508 2.22 0.51 -0.75
C GLN A 508 1.92 0.45 -2.25
N SER A 509 1.04 -0.46 -2.64
CA SER A 509 0.65 -0.65 -4.05
C SER A 509 -0.49 0.25 -4.49
N LEU A 510 -1.07 1.03 -3.57
CA LEU A 510 -2.18 1.93 -3.82
C LEU A 510 -1.67 3.31 -4.26
N SER A 511 -2.41 3.96 -5.14
CA SER A 511 -2.24 5.38 -5.43
C SER A 511 -2.50 6.24 -4.17
N GLY A 512 -2.04 7.49 -4.19
CA GLY A 512 -2.28 8.42 -3.08
C GLY A 512 -3.77 8.60 -2.76
N GLY A 513 -4.60 8.76 -3.77
CA GLY A 513 -6.04 8.90 -3.63
C GLY A 513 -6.73 7.61 -3.14
N GLU A 514 -6.35 6.42 -3.64
CA GLU A 514 -6.86 5.15 -3.13
C GLU A 514 -6.54 4.96 -1.65
N THR A 515 -5.28 5.26 -1.25
CA THR A 515 -4.85 5.18 0.15
C THR A 515 -5.68 6.10 1.05
N GLN A 516 -5.93 7.33 0.61
CA GLN A 516 -6.73 8.31 1.36
C GLN A 516 -8.18 7.85 1.51
N ARG A 517 -8.80 7.32 0.45
CA ARG A 517 -10.16 6.76 0.49
C ARG A 517 -10.29 5.56 1.43
N VAL A 518 -9.32 4.65 1.40
CA VAL A 518 -9.25 3.54 2.36
C VAL A 518 -9.14 4.06 3.80
N SER A 519 -8.32 5.09 4.04
CA SER A 519 -8.21 5.72 5.37
C SER A 519 -9.51 6.42 5.79
N LEU A 520 -10.23 7.05 4.84
CA LEU A 520 -11.53 7.66 5.11
C LEU A 520 -12.57 6.61 5.55
N THR A 521 -12.51 5.40 5.00
CA THR A 521 -13.41 4.30 5.40
C THR A 521 -13.26 3.94 6.88
N SER A 522 -12.04 4.00 7.45
CA SER A 522 -11.84 3.83 8.89
C SER A 522 -12.56 4.90 9.71
N ALA A 523 -12.53 6.15 9.24
CA ALA A 523 -13.26 7.25 9.87
C ALA A 523 -14.79 7.06 9.77
N LEU A 524 -15.29 6.66 8.60
CA LEU A 524 -16.70 6.32 8.35
C LEU A 524 -17.19 5.15 9.20
N GLY A 525 -16.33 4.14 9.40
CA GLY A 525 -16.63 2.95 10.22
C GLY A 525 -16.59 3.20 11.73
N SER A 526 -16.11 4.37 12.17
CA SER A 526 -16.07 4.76 13.57
C SER A 526 -17.48 5.12 14.07
N SER A 527 -17.82 4.69 15.28
CA SER A 527 -19.04 5.08 15.98
C SER A 527 -18.89 6.36 16.79
N LEU A 528 -17.78 7.09 16.59
CA LEU A 528 -17.50 8.33 17.30
C LEU A 528 -18.44 9.44 16.83
N VAL A 529 -18.92 10.23 17.78
CA VAL A 529 -19.79 11.40 17.58
C VAL A 529 -19.18 12.62 18.25
N ASN A 530 -19.58 13.81 17.85
CA ASN A 530 -19.01 15.08 18.33
C ASN A 530 -17.50 15.21 18.10
N MET A 531 -16.99 14.61 17.01
CA MET A 531 -15.60 14.72 16.58
C MET A 531 -15.44 15.80 15.51
N LEU A 532 -14.23 16.31 15.39
CA LEU A 532 -13.81 17.14 14.25
C LEU A 532 -13.04 16.25 13.25
N TYR A 533 -13.64 15.99 12.09
CA TYR A 533 -12.94 15.36 10.98
C TYR A 533 -12.33 16.42 10.07
N VAL A 534 -11.03 16.31 9.80
CA VAL A 534 -10.32 17.22 8.90
C VAL A 534 -9.85 16.43 7.68
N LEU A 535 -10.38 16.74 6.51
CA LEU A 535 -10.11 16.06 5.25
C LEU A 535 -9.34 17.00 4.32
N ASP A 536 -8.18 16.53 3.83
CA ASP A 536 -7.32 17.31 2.95
C ASP A 536 -7.43 16.80 1.51
N GLU A 537 -8.11 17.54 0.66
CA GLU A 537 -8.35 17.26 -0.76
C GLU A 537 -8.82 15.80 -1.00
N PRO A 538 -9.94 15.35 -0.42
CA PRO A 538 -10.38 13.96 -0.53
C PRO A 538 -10.84 13.54 -1.93
N THR A 539 -11.16 14.48 -2.83
CA THR A 539 -11.63 14.22 -4.21
C THR A 539 -10.52 13.99 -5.22
N VAL A 540 -9.28 14.14 -4.80
CA VAL A 540 -8.14 14.07 -5.72
C VAL A 540 -8.06 12.74 -6.48
N GLY A 541 -7.86 12.85 -7.81
CA GLY A 541 -7.77 11.69 -8.72
C GLY A 541 -9.10 10.97 -8.89
N LEU A 542 -10.22 11.61 -8.52
CA LEU A 542 -11.55 11.07 -8.71
C LEU A 542 -12.19 11.57 -10.01
N HIS A 543 -12.86 10.66 -10.67
CA HIS A 543 -13.79 11.01 -11.73
C HIS A 543 -15.03 11.72 -11.12
N PRO A 544 -15.69 12.68 -11.81
CA PRO A 544 -16.87 13.38 -11.29
C PRO A 544 -17.97 12.45 -10.72
N ALA A 545 -18.22 11.30 -11.35
CA ALA A 545 -19.15 10.31 -10.83
C ALA A 545 -18.75 9.72 -9.46
N ASP A 546 -17.46 9.66 -9.15
CA ASP A 546 -16.96 9.19 -7.86
C ASP A 546 -16.99 10.30 -6.81
N VAL A 547 -16.86 11.56 -7.24
CA VAL A 547 -16.96 12.76 -6.38
C VAL A 547 -18.35 12.88 -5.76
N GLU A 548 -19.41 12.65 -6.54
CA GLU A 548 -20.79 12.67 -6.05
C GLU A 548 -21.00 11.65 -4.92
N ARG A 549 -20.50 10.40 -5.10
CA ARG A 549 -20.60 9.34 -4.08
C ARG A 549 -19.80 9.67 -2.82
N LEU A 550 -18.60 10.21 -2.99
CA LEU A 550 -17.77 10.64 -1.88
C LEU A 550 -18.41 11.80 -1.10
N GLY A 551 -19.01 12.76 -1.80
CA GLY A 551 -19.76 13.86 -1.19
C GLY A 551 -20.91 13.37 -0.29
N ALA A 552 -21.67 12.37 -0.74
CA ALA A 552 -22.70 11.71 0.07
C ALA A 552 -22.12 11.04 1.33
N ALA A 553 -20.98 10.37 1.21
CA ALA A 553 -20.31 9.73 2.35
C ALA A 553 -19.80 10.77 3.38
N ILE A 554 -19.25 11.90 2.92
CA ILE A 554 -18.82 13.02 3.78
C ILE A 554 -20.01 13.66 4.49
N SER A 555 -21.11 13.89 3.78
CA SER A 555 -22.37 14.38 4.40
C SER A 555 -22.89 13.40 5.46
N GLY A 556 -22.78 12.09 5.23
CA GLY A 556 -23.14 11.07 6.21
C GLY A 556 -22.30 11.11 7.51
N LEU A 557 -21.04 11.58 7.47
CA LEU A 557 -20.25 11.84 8.68
C LEU A 557 -20.83 13.01 9.50
N ARG A 558 -21.19 14.11 8.81
CA ARG A 558 -21.83 15.27 9.42
C ARG A 558 -23.16 14.88 10.07
N ASP A 559 -24.00 14.15 9.36
CA ASP A 559 -25.35 13.77 9.80
C ASP A 559 -25.36 12.87 11.05
N ARG A 560 -24.23 12.25 11.39
CA ARG A 560 -23.99 11.55 12.67
C ARG A 560 -23.65 12.47 13.82
N GLY A 561 -23.71 13.78 13.64
CA GLY A 561 -23.41 14.78 14.66
C GLY A 561 -21.95 15.16 14.79
N ASN A 562 -21.14 14.96 13.73
CA ASN A 562 -19.75 15.39 13.69
C ASN A 562 -19.59 16.72 12.93
N THR A 563 -18.52 17.43 13.23
CA THR A 563 -18.06 18.57 12.43
C THR A 563 -17.07 18.07 11.39
N VAL A 564 -17.28 18.42 10.12
CA VAL A 564 -16.41 17.99 9.04
C VAL A 564 -15.79 19.21 8.35
N ALA A 565 -14.47 19.36 8.47
CA ALA A 565 -13.70 20.43 7.85
C ALA A 565 -12.96 19.85 6.63
N VAL A 566 -13.24 20.35 5.44
CA VAL A 566 -12.70 19.83 4.17
C VAL A 566 -11.93 20.92 3.45
N VAL A 567 -10.68 20.67 3.11
CA VAL A 567 -9.92 21.51 2.16
C VAL A 567 -10.21 21.00 0.77
N GLU A 568 -10.86 21.81 -0.07
CA GLU A 568 -11.31 21.36 -1.38
C GLU A 568 -11.36 22.47 -2.44
N HIS A 569 -11.33 22.00 -3.71
CA HIS A 569 -11.42 22.83 -4.91
C HIS A 569 -12.51 22.35 -5.87
N GLU A 570 -13.08 21.19 -5.61
CA GLU A 570 -14.09 20.58 -6.48
C GLU A 570 -15.45 21.23 -6.26
N GLU A 571 -16.07 21.71 -7.34
CA GLU A 571 -17.33 22.43 -7.29
C GLU A 571 -18.45 21.67 -6.58
N ALA A 572 -18.58 20.36 -6.86
CA ALA A 572 -19.63 19.52 -6.27
C ALA A 572 -19.56 19.49 -4.74
N VAL A 573 -18.35 19.50 -4.16
CA VAL A 573 -18.13 19.51 -2.71
C VAL A 573 -18.37 20.89 -2.15
N ILE A 574 -17.89 21.95 -2.81
CA ILE A 574 -18.13 23.35 -2.40
C ILE A 574 -19.63 23.63 -2.35
N ARG A 575 -20.40 23.16 -3.33
CA ARG A 575 -21.87 23.33 -3.40
C ARG A 575 -22.60 22.59 -2.27
N SER A 576 -22.07 21.47 -1.80
CA SER A 576 -22.69 20.67 -0.72
C SER A 576 -22.36 21.17 0.69
N ALA A 577 -21.51 22.19 0.82
CA ALA A 577 -21.08 22.73 2.10
C ALA A 577 -22.21 23.50 2.82
N ASP A 578 -22.29 23.31 4.13
CA ASP A 578 -23.13 24.16 4.99
C ASP A 578 -22.49 25.52 5.19
N GLN A 579 -21.13 25.56 5.24
CA GLN A 579 -20.36 26.79 5.34
C GLN A 579 -19.12 26.72 4.46
N ILE A 580 -18.83 27.77 3.72
CA ILE A 580 -17.65 27.91 2.86
C ILE A 580 -16.78 29.02 3.43
N ILE A 581 -15.47 28.75 3.47
CA ILE A 581 -14.45 29.69 3.90
C ILE A 581 -13.42 29.82 2.80
N GLU A 582 -13.37 31.00 2.16
CA GLU A 582 -12.34 31.27 1.15
C GLU A 582 -11.13 31.94 1.80
N VAL A 583 -9.96 31.29 1.65
CA VAL A 583 -8.68 31.82 2.12
C VAL A 583 -7.92 32.42 0.95
N GLY A 584 -7.60 33.71 1.04
CA GLY A 584 -6.99 34.45 -0.05
C GLY A 584 -6.32 35.74 0.39
N PRO A 585 -6.36 36.80 -0.48
CA PRO A 585 -6.78 36.75 -1.89
C PRO A 585 -5.77 36.12 -2.84
N GLY A 586 -4.55 35.84 -2.42
CA GLY A 586 -3.46 35.28 -3.22
C GLY A 586 -2.69 34.17 -2.54
N ALA A 587 -1.53 33.80 -3.10
CA ALA A 587 -0.64 32.78 -2.56
C ALA A 587 0.50 33.39 -1.72
N GLY A 588 1.02 32.64 -0.74
CA GLY A 588 2.15 33.03 0.11
C GLY A 588 1.86 34.30 0.91
N GLU A 589 2.71 35.31 0.86
CA GLU A 589 2.56 36.58 1.61
C GLU A 589 1.31 37.38 1.23
N ARG A 590 0.78 37.15 0.02
CA ARG A 590 -0.48 37.79 -0.43
C ARG A 590 -1.71 36.97 -0.10
N GLY A 591 -1.54 35.81 0.56
CA GLY A 591 -2.61 35.01 1.12
C GLY A 591 -2.78 35.23 2.61
N GLY A 592 -3.42 34.28 3.26
CA GLY A 592 -3.53 34.21 4.71
C GLY A 592 -4.63 35.06 5.32
N GLU A 593 -5.51 35.62 4.52
CA GLU A 593 -6.69 36.38 4.96
C GLU A 593 -7.98 35.61 4.64
N ILE A 594 -9.04 35.81 5.40
CA ILE A 594 -10.38 35.30 5.07
C ILE A 594 -11.04 36.29 4.12
N VAL A 595 -11.29 35.86 2.90
CA VAL A 595 -11.94 36.65 1.85
C VAL A 595 -13.46 36.52 1.94
N PHE A 596 -13.94 35.31 2.24
CA PHE A 596 -15.36 35.01 2.35
C PHE A 596 -15.63 33.98 3.45
N GLN A 597 -16.77 34.12 4.15
CA GLN A 597 -17.33 33.13 5.06
C GLN A 597 -18.85 33.19 4.92
N GLY A 598 -19.49 32.09 4.53
CA GLY A 598 -20.96 32.03 4.36
C GLY A 598 -21.43 30.79 3.65
N GLY A 599 -22.68 30.75 3.22
CA GLY A 599 -23.26 29.64 2.44
C GLY A 599 -22.93 29.74 0.94
N TYR A 600 -23.28 28.70 0.18
CA TYR A 600 -23.02 28.64 -1.28
C TYR A 600 -23.72 29.76 -2.05
N ALA A 601 -25.00 30.06 -1.70
CA ALA A 601 -25.74 31.14 -2.36
C ALA A 601 -25.10 32.51 -2.11
N GLU A 602 -24.64 32.76 -0.87
CA GLU A 602 -23.96 34.00 -0.50
C GLU A 602 -22.59 34.13 -1.20
N LEU A 603 -21.91 33.03 -1.45
CA LEU A 603 -20.67 33.03 -2.19
C LEU A 603 -20.87 33.51 -3.64
N LEU A 604 -21.95 33.08 -4.30
CA LEU A 604 -22.26 33.49 -5.67
C LEU A 604 -22.56 34.99 -5.82
N ASP A 605 -22.97 35.66 -4.73
CA ASP A 605 -23.21 37.09 -4.67
C ASP A 605 -21.96 37.90 -4.25
N CYS A 606 -20.85 37.23 -3.88
CA CYS A 606 -19.65 37.92 -3.41
C CYS A 606 -18.73 38.30 -4.59
N ASP A 607 -18.57 39.58 -4.86
CA ASP A 607 -17.75 40.09 -5.95
C ASP A 607 -16.23 40.01 -5.67
N ASP A 608 -15.81 39.97 -4.42
CA ASP A 608 -14.40 39.87 -4.02
C ASP A 608 -13.85 38.43 -4.05
N SER A 609 -14.73 37.43 -4.25
CA SER A 609 -14.35 36.02 -4.27
C SER A 609 -13.82 35.59 -5.64
N LEU A 610 -12.54 35.17 -5.64
CA LEU A 610 -11.96 34.60 -6.85
C LEU A 610 -12.60 33.23 -7.19
N THR A 611 -12.97 32.45 -6.18
CA THR A 611 -13.69 31.17 -6.36
C THR A 611 -15.03 31.41 -7.03
N ASN A 612 -15.79 32.44 -6.62
CA ASN A 612 -17.04 32.82 -7.28
C ASN A 612 -16.85 33.23 -8.74
N ASP A 613 -15.78 33.95 -9.09
CA ASP A 613 -15.52 34.33 -10.48
C ASP A 613 -15.50 33.10 -11.42
N TYR A 614 -15.00 31.98 -10.94
CA TYR A 614 -14.93 30.72 -11.70
C TYR A 614 -16.24 29.92 -11.63
N LEU A 615 -16.88 29.85 -10.48
CA LEU A 615 -18.15 29.13 -10.30
C LEU A 615 -19.32 29.80 -11.05
N SER A 616 -19.34 31.15 -11.09
CA SER A 616 -20.35 31.91 -11.84
C SER A 616 -20.06 32.03 -13.34
N GLY A 617 -18.93 31.47 -13.82
CA GLY A 617 -18.54 31.56 -15.22
C GLY A 617 -18.02 32.93 -15.65
N ARG A 618 -17.86 33.90 -14.74
CA ARG A 618 -17.24 35.21 -15.04
C ARG A 618 -15.78 35.06 -15.52
N ARG A 619 -15.10 34.07 -14.96
CA ARG A 619 -13.78 33.60 -15.44
C ARG A 619 -13.87 32.10 -15.71
N GLY A 620 -13.07 31.62 -16.64
CA GLY A 620 -13.03 30.21 -17.00
C GLY A 620 -11.74 29.84 -17.69
N VAL A 621 -11.51 28.56 -17.84
CA VAL A 621 -10.46 28.01 -18.71
C VAL A 621 -10.83 28.38 -20.15
N HIS A 622 -9.91 29.02 -20.86
CA HIS A 622 -10.14 29.36 -22.27
C HIS A 622 -10.24 28.07 -23.08
N VAL A 623 -11.34 27.89 -23.82
CA VAL A 623 -11.48 26.81 -24.78
C VAL A 623 -10.83 27.30 -26.10
N PRO A 624 -9.62 26.83 -26.44
CA PRO A 624 -8.92 27.28 -27.61
C PRO A 624 -9.60 26.70 -28.86
N GLN A 625 -9.34 27.34 -30.01
CA GLN A 625 -9.66 26.73 -31.30
C GLN A 625 -8.88 25.42 -31.40
N ARG A 626 -9.59 24.30 -31.66
CA ARG A 626 -8.98 22.96 -31.72
C ARG A 626 -7.85 22.93 -32.74
N ARG A 627 -6.68 22.42 -32.34
CA ARG A 627 -5.53 22.21 -33.22
C ARG A 627 -5.84 21.05 -34.17
N LYS A 628 -5.32 21.13 -35.39
CA LYS A 628 -5.48 20.06 -36.38
C LYS A 628 -4.50 18.93 -36.14
N ASP A 629 -4.95 17.68 -36.33
CA ASP A 629 -4.09 16.50 -36.36
C ASP A 629 -3.32 16.44 -37.69
N ASP A 630 -2.20 17.12 -37.73
CA ASP A 630 -1.35 17.24 -38.93
C ASP A 630 0.08 16.69 -38.73
N ARG A 631 0.40 16.23 -37.50
CA ARG A 631 1.74 15.77 -37.13
C ARG A 631 1.86 14.26 -36.98
N GLY A 632 0.83 13.50 -37.35
CA GLY A 632 0.78 12.05 -37.23
C GLY A 632 0.48 11.55 -35.81
N SER A 633 0.55 10.26 -35.60
CA SER A 633 0.13 9.62 -34.36
C SER A 633 1.06 8.49 -33.94
N ILE A 634 1.01 8.14 -32.64
CA ILE A 634 1.54 6.89 -32.11
C ILE A 634 0.38 5.93 -31.97
N THR A 635 0.52 4.74 -32.52
CA THR A 635 -0.46 3.67 -32.41
C THR A 635 0.07 2.57 -31.50
N LEU A 636 -0.58 2.35 -30.36
CA LEU A 636 -0.34 1.20 -29.49
C LEU A 636 -1.35 0.12 -29.85
N LYS A 637 -0.88 -1.13 -30.07
CA LYS A 637 -1.72 -2.28 -30.41
C LYS A 637 -1.67 -3.37 -29.37
N GLY A 638 -2.82 -3.95 -29.07
CA GLY A 638 -2.93 -5.17 -28.29
C GLY A 638 -2.53 -5.04 -26.83
N ALA A 639 -2.70 -3.88 -26.19
CA ALA A 639 -2.38 -3.69 -24.77
C ALA A 639 -3.31 -4.54 -23.90
N SER A 640 -2.72 -5.44 -23.08
CA SER A 640 -3.46 -6.43 -22.29
C SER A 640 -2.97 -6.54 -20.83
N GLY A 641 -2.35 -5.50 -20.29
CA GLY A 641 -1.91 -5.45 -18.89
C GLY A 641 -3.07 -5.23 -17.91
N ASN A 642 -3.04 -5.85 -16.75
CA ASN A 642 -4.05 -5.73 -15.69
C ASN A 642 -5.48 -5.97 -16.26
N ASN A 643 -6.32 -4.91 -16.20
CA ASN A 643 -7.71 -4.98 -16.68
C ASN A 643 -7.88 -4.59 -18.16
N LEU A 644 -6.82 -4.25 -18.88
CA LEU A 644 -6.92 -3.89 -20.31
C LEU A 644 -7.33 -5.09 -21.17
N GLN A 645 -8.32 -4.90 -22.02
CA GLN A 645 -8.92 -5.95 -22.85
C GLN A 645 -8.45 -5.83 -24.31
N ASN A 646 -7.17 -6.15 -24.56
CA ASN A 646 -6.55 -6.12 -25.89
C ASN A 646 -6.76 -4.77 -26.61
N VAL A 647 -6.42 -3.67 -25.90
CA VAL A 647 -6.70 -2.30 -26.35
C VAL A 647 -5.75 -1.90 -27.48
N SER A 648 -6.34 -1.41 -28.56
CA SER A 648 -5.62 -0.74 -29.66
C SER A 648 -6.11 0.69 -29.79
N VAL A 649 -5.19 1.66 -29.73
CA VAL A 649 -5.53 3.10 -29.65
C VAL A 649 -4.47 3.96 -30.32
N GLN A 650 -4.90 5.07 -30.92
CA GLN A 650 -4.05 6.07 -31.56
C GLN A 650 -3.95 7.32 -30.68
N PHE A 651 -2.73 7.79 -30.48
CA PHE A 651 -2.42 9.01 -29.75
C PHE A 651 -1.89 10.06 -30.77
N PRO A 652 -2.66 11.09 -31.09
CA PRO A 652 -2.22 12.12 -32.02
C PRO A 652 -1.07 12.94 -31.44
N LEU A 653 -0.12 13.34 -32.30
CA LEU A 653 1.06 14.10 -31.90
C LEU A 653 0.87 15.60 -32.16
N GLY A 654 1.54 16.44 -31.36
CA GLY A 654 1.45 17.89 -31.43
C GLY A 654 0.14 18.49 -30.93
N LEU A 655 -0.67 17.68 -30.25
CA LEU A 655 -1.96 18.05 -29.67
C LEU A 655 -1.94 17.93 -28.13
N LEU A 656 -2.89 18.58 -27.49
CA LEU A 656 -3.28 18.34 -26.11
C LEU A 656 -4.23 17.13 -26.11
N CYS A 657 -3.65 15.92 -25.99
CA CYS A 657 -4.39 14.67 -25.93
C CYS A 657 -4.63 14.26 -24.47
N LEU A 658 -5.88 14.13 -24.05
CA LEU A 658 -6.23 13.69 -22.72
C LEU A 658 -6.80 12.27 -22.75
N VAL A 659 -6.41 11.49 -21.73
CA VAL A 659 -6.94 10.15 -21.46
C VAL A 659 -7.82 10.22 -20.23
N THR A 660 -9.12 9.97 -20.42
CA THR A 660 -10.16 10.13 -19.40
C THR A 660 -10.82 8.78 -19.05
N GLY A 661 -11.75 8.78 -18.13
CA GLY A 661 -12.55 7.61 -17.73
C GLY A 661 -12.63 7.45 -16.21
N VAL A 662 -13.51 6.59 -15.73
CA VAL A 662 -13.75 6.35 -14.30
C VAL A 662 -12.50 5.84 -13.57
N SER A 663 -12.46 6.00 -12.23
CA SER A 663 -11.37 5.46 -11.42
C SER A 663 -11.28 3.94 -11.56
N GLY A 664 -10.05 3.40 -11.74
CA GLY A 664 -9.85 1.95 -11.95
C GLY A 664 -10.20 1.43 -13.34
N SER A 665 -10.48 2.29 -14.35
CA SER A 665 -10.78 1.87 -15.73
C SER A 665 -9.56 1.37 -16.53
N GLY A 666 -8.33 1.61 -16.06
CA GLY A 666 -7.10 1.14 -16.71
C GLY A 666 -6.25 2.24 -17.37
N LYS A 667 -6.54 3.53 -17.15
CA LYS A 667 -5.81 4.68 -17.72
C LYS A 667 -4.31 4.65 -17.47
N SER A 668 -3.89 4.53 -16.22
CA SER A 668 -2.47 4.50 -15.82
C SER A 668 -1.77 3.28 -16.40
N THR A 669 -2.44 2.13 -16.40
CA THR A 669 -1.93 0.89 -17.03
C THR A 669 -1.69 1.09 -18.53
N LEU A 670 -2.62 1.75 -19.25
CA LEU A 670 -2.47 2.01 -20.68
C LEU A 670 -1.34 3.00 -20.97
N VAL A 671 -1.33 4.13 -20.26
CA VAL A 671 -0.46 5.27 -20.59
C VAL A 671 0.92 5.15 -19.94
N GLN A 672 0.97 4.89 -18.61
CA GLN A 672 2.24 4.89 -17.87
C GLN A 672 2.95 3.53 -17.96
N ASP A 673 2.21 2.45 -17.67
CA ASP A 673 2.83 1.14 -17.53
C ASP A 673 3.05 0.46 -18.89
N THR A 674 2.23 0.76 -19.91
CA THR A 674 2.35 0.14 -21.25
C THR A 674 2.97 1.09 -22.26
N LEU A 675 2.30 2.22 -22.61
CA LEU A 675 2.75 3.12 -23.68
C LEU A 675 4.12 3.74 -23.39
N TYR A 676 4.30 4.34 -22.19
CA TYR A 676 5.58 4.95 -21.80
C TYR A 676 6.70 3.92 -21.81
N GLY A 677 6.48 2.75 -21.21
CA GLY A 677 7.46 1.66 -21.17
C GLY A 677 7.83 1.17 -22.58
N ALA A 678 6.83 0.98 -23.46
CA ALA A 678 7.03 0.56 -24.85
C ALA A 678 7.86 1.58 -25.66
N ILE A 679 7.55 2.87 -25.54
CA ILE A 679 8.33 3.94 -26.22
C ILE A 679 9.75 4.01 -25.65
N CYS A 680 9.94 3.91 -24.35
CA CYS A 680 11.28 3.86 -23.74
C CYS A 680 12.11 2.69 -24.26
N GLN A 681 11.51 1.51 -24.40
CA GLN A 681 12.18 0.34 -24.96
C GLN A 681 12.63 0.59 -26.41
N ARG A 682 11.77 1.19 -27.25
CA ARG A 682 12.11 1.58 -28.64
C ARG A 682 13.22 2.63 -28.70
N LEU A 683 13.21 3.62 -27.81
CA LEU A 683 14.23 4.67 -27.72
C LEU A 683 15.50 4.21 -26.97
N ARG A 684 15.59 2.93 -26.57
CA ARG A 684 16.71 2.35 -25.80
C ARG A 684 17.03 3.09 -24.52
N LYS A 685 16.01 3.57 -23.83
CA LYS A 685 16.11 4.18 -22.50
C LYS A 685 15.95 3.11 -21.42
N ASN A 686 16.72 3.24 -20.33
CA ASN A 686 16.51 2.45 -19.13
C ASN A 686 15.18 2.86 -18.48
N ALA A 687 14.15 2.03 -18.65
CA ALA A 687 12.83 2.22 -18.07
C ALA A 687 12.27 0.89 -17.57
N VAL A 688 11.18 0.98 -16.83
CA VAL A 688 10.42 -0.18 -16.36
C VAL A 688 9.93 -1.00 -17.57
N LYS A 689 10.00 -2.32 -17.46
CA LYS A 689 9.46 -3.25 -18.48
C LYS A 689 7.96 -2.96 -18.70
N PRO A 690 7.53 -2.72 -19.96
CA PRO A 690 6.12 -2.46 -20.23
C PRO A 690 5.27 -3.70 -19.95
N TYR A 691 3.98 -3.49 -19.65
CA TYR A 691 2.99 -4.56 -19.65
C TYR A 691 2.83 -5.17 -21.06
N PRO A 692 2.23 -6.37 -21.17
CA PRO A 692 2.08 -7.04 -22.46
C PRO A 692 1.30 -6.19 -23.47
N PHE A 693 1.85 -6.09 -24.68
CA PHE A 693 1.26 -5.43 -25.85
C PHE A 693 1.77 -6.14 -27.11
N GLU A 694 1.09 -5.94 -28.23
CA GLU A 694 1.49 -6.54 -29.51
C GLU A 694 2.61 -5.72 -30.18
N ASP A 695 2.37 -4.43 -30.46
CA ASP A 695 3.36 -3.56 -31.09
C ASP A 695 3.03 -2.07 -30.88
N VAL A 696 4.03 -1.21 -31.15
CA VAL A 696 3.93 0.25 -31.16
C VAL A 696 4.43 0.80 -32.50
N TYR A 697 3.65 1.67 -33.13
CA TYR A 697 3.97 2.32 -34.41
C TYR A 697 4.02 3.84 -34.24
N GLY A 698 4.81 4.49 -35.09
CA GLY A 698 4.93 5.97 -35.12
C GLY A 698 5.99 6.53 -34.16
N ASP A 699 6.69 5.67 -33.40
CA ASP A 699 7.74 6.03 -32.48
C ASP A 699 8.92 6.76 -33.12
N GLY A 700 9.24 6.51 -34.40
CA GLY A 700 10.26 7.24 -35.17
C GLY A 700 10.00 8.74 -35.34
N GLN A 701 8.80 9.23 -34.99
CA GLN A 701 8.48 10.64 -34.98
C GLN A 701 8.95 11.38 -33.72
N LEU A 702 9.39 10.63 -32.68
CA LEU A 702 9.83 11.15 -31.40
C LEU A 702 11.35 11.06 -31.25
N ASP A 703 11.93 12.09 -30.69
CA ASP A 703 13.34 12.09 -30.27
C ASP A 703 13.49 11.73 -28.78
N ASP A 704 12.43 11.96 -27.99
CA ASP A 704 12.46 11.74 -26.54
C ASP A 704 11.06 11.51 -25.97
N VAL A 705 10.98 10.83 -24.82
CA VAL A 705 9.76 10.67 -24.01
C VAL A 705 10.07 10.98 -22.54
N VAL A 706 9.17 11.68 -21.89
CA VAL A 706 9.30 12.14 -20.51
C VAL A 706 8.01 11.85 -19.74
N LEU A 707 8.13 11.11 -18.65
CA LEU A 707 7.04 10.90 -17.69
C LEU A 707 7.15 11.95 -16.57
N VAL A 708 6.08 12.71 -16.37
CA VAL A 708 5.94 13.68 -15.28
C VAL A 708 4.88 13.15 -14.31
N ASP A 709 5.32 12.30 -13.40
CA ASP A 709 4.48 11.65 -12.40
C ASP A 709 4.43 12.46 -11.08
N GLN A 710 3.59 12.01 -10.15
CA GLN A 710 3.43 12.61 -8.82
C GLN A 710 4.52 12.20 -7.81
N SER A 711 5.54 11.45 -8.22
CA SER A 711 6.62 11.02 -7.33
C SER A 711 7.43 12.19 -6.76
N PRO A 712 7.93 12.11 -5.52
CA PRO A 712 8.75 13.16 -4.93
C PRO A 712 10.03 13.41 -5.74
N ILE A 713 10.44 14.67 -5.87
CA ILE A 713 11.64 15.08 -6.62
C ILE A 713 12.93 14.59 -5.96
N GLY A 714 12.90 14.32 -4.67
CA GLY A 714 14.05 13.80 -3.91
C GLY A 714 13.64 13.42 -2.49
N ARG A 715 14.38 12.49 -1.91
CA ARG A 715 14.17 12.02 -0.53
C ARG A 715 15.00 12.79 0.49
N SER A 716 15.98 13.59 0.04
CA SER A 716 16.89 14.33 0.90
C SER A 716 16.42 15.77 1.11
N PRO A 717 16.52 16.34 2.32
CA PRO A 717 16.29 17.77 2.59
C PRO A 717 17.19 18.73 1.79
N ARG A 718 18.25 18.22 1.14
CA ARG A 718 19.15 18.98 0.27
C ARG A 718 18.56 19.29 -1.09
N SER A 719 17.58 18.49 -1.55
CA SER A 719 16.85 18.79 -2.79
C SER A 719 15.89 19.94 -2.55
N ASN A 720 15.91 20.95 -3.43
CA ASN A 720 15.02 22.11 -3.33
C ASN A 720 14.73 22.69 -4.72
N PRO A 721 13.72 23.57 -4.89
CA PRO A 721 13.32 24.13 -6.17
C PRO A 721 14.47 24.76 -6.97
N VAL A 722 15.31 25.56 -6.30
CA VAL A 722 16.39 26.31 -6.98
C VAL A 722 17.51 25.41 -7.51
N THR A 723 17.79 24.28 -6.82
CA THR A 723 18.79 23.31 -7.29
C THR A 723 18.23 22.48 -8.44
N TYR A 724 16.95 22.12 -8.37
CA TYR A 724 16.29 21.29 -9.38
C TYR A 724 16.26 21.97 -10.76
N ILE A 725 15.88 23.24 -10.81
CA ILE A 725 15.90 24.02 -12.07
C ILE A 725 17.31 24.51 -12.46
N LYS A 726 18.35 24.12 -11.72
CA LYS A 726 19.75 24.53 -11.94
C LYS A 726 19.96 26.07 -11.92
N ALA A 727 19.18 26.81 -11.15
CA ALA A 727 19.35 28.23 -10.94
C ALA A 727 20.38 28.52 -9.85
N PHE A 728 20.57 27.59 -8.90
CA PHE A 728 21.49 27.77 -7.78
C PHE A 728 22.94 27.90 -8.20
N ASP A 729 23.36 27.25 -9.28
CA ASP A 729 24.72 27.37 -9.82
C ASP A 729 24.98 28.81 -10.28
N GLN A 730 24.01 29.47 -10.89
CA GLN A 730 24.11 30.86 -11.33
C GLN A 730 24.08 31.82 -10.15
N ILE A 731 23.26 31.55 -9.13
CA ILE A 731 23.23 32.36 -7.89
C ILE A 731 24.56 32.26 -7.16
N ARG A 732 25.16 31.08 -7.03
CA ARG A 732 26.50 30.91 -6.41
C ARG A 732 27.59 31.64 -7.16
N ALA A 733 27.53 31.68 -8.50
CA ALA A 733 28.47 32.45 -9.32
C ALA A 733 28.37 33.95 -9.02
N VAL A 734 27.12 34.48 -8.90
CA VAL A 734 26.90 35.90 -8.54
C VAL A 734 27.49 36.24 -7.16
N PHE A 735 27.36 35.37 -6.18
CA PHE A 735 27.98 35.57 -4.85
C PHE A 735 29.50 35.51 -4.91
N ALA A 736 30.07 34.59 -5.68
CA ALA A 736 31.54 34.48 -5.85
C ALA A 736 32.15 35.70 -6.54
N GLU A 737 31.36 36.46 -7.31
CA GLU A 737 31.78 37.69 -7.99
C GLU A 737 31.77 38.92 -7.08
N THR A 738 31.22 38.88 -5.87
CA THR A 738 31.16 39.96 -4.90
C THR A 738 32.59 40.34 -4.44
N ILE A 739 32.78 41.59 -4.04
CA ILE A 739 34.10 42.09 -3.53
C ILE A 739 34.50 41.27 -2.28
N ASP A 740 33.59 41.06 -1.34
CA ASP A 740 33.85 40.31 -0.10
C ASP A 740 34.27 38.86 -0.39
N ALA A 741 33.61 38.17 -1.33
CA ALA A 741 33.98 36.81 -1.71
C ALA A 741 35.39 36.76 -2.34
N ARG A 742 35.71 37.71 -3.21
CA ARG A 742 37.05 37.81 -3.85
C ARG A 742 38.16 38.12 -2.82
N THR A 743 37.89 38.99 -1.85
CA THR A 743 38.82 39.33 -0.79
C THR A 743 39.18 38.11 0.08
N HIS A 744 38.21 37.25 0.34
CA HIS A 744 38.42 36.04 1.12
C HIS A 744 38.74 34.81 0.26
N ASN A 745 38.92 34.97 -1.05
CA ASN A 745 39.18 33.90 -2.02
C ASN A 745 38.10 32.81 -2.03
N TYR A 746 36.83 33.20 -1.88
CA TYR A 746 35.71 32.28 -1.92
C TYR A 746 35.25 32.07 -3.35
N ALA A 747 35.37 30.82 -3.85
CA ALA A 747 34.82 30.37 -5.13
C ALA A 747 33.34 29.98 -4.98
N ALA A 748 32.64 29.78 -6.09
CA ALA A 748 31.24 29.37 -6.13
C ALA A 748 30.94 28.07 -5.34
N GLY A 749 31.94 27.20 -5.14
CA GLY A 749 31.86 26.01 -4.30
C GLY A 749 31.59 26.29 -2.83
N HIS A 750 32.15 27.38 -2.27
CA HIS A 750 31.95 27.77 -0.87
C HIS A 750 30.51 28.20 -0.57
N PHE A 751 29.76 28.65 -1.56
CA PHE A 751 28.34 28.99 -1.47
C PHE A 751 27.41 27.79 -1.74
N SER A 752 27.96 26.55 -1.75
CA SER A 752 27.21 25.32 -1.90
C SER A 752 26.97 24.64 -0.54
N PHE A 753 25.75 24.30 -0.21
CA PHE A 753 25.44 23.46 0.97
C PHE A 753 25.65 21.96 0.72
N ASN A 754 25.98 21.54 -0.53
CA ASN A 754 26.25 20.15 -0.88
C ASN A 754 27.74 19.77 -0.85
N VAL A 755 28.64 20.75 -0.92
CA VAL A 755 30.06 20.53 -1.02
C VAL A 755 30.77 21.02 0.26
N ALA A 756 31.80 20.32 0.69
CA ALA A 756 32.65 20.75 1.81
C ALA A 756 33.29 22.08 1.50
N GLY A 757 33.53 22.93 2.53
CA GLY A 757 34.19 24.24 2.42
C GLY A 757 33.34 25.37 2.96
N GLY A 758 32.06 25.48 2.61
CA GLY A 758 31.17 26.53 3.15
C GLY A 758 29.97 26.02 3.89
N ARG A 759 29.66 24.73 3.79
CA ARG A 759 28.52 24.11 4.50
C ARG A 759 28.81 23.93 5.99
N CYS A 760 27.75 23.93 6.79
CA CYS A 760 27.85 23.60 8.21
C CYS A 760 28.36 22.16 8.39
N ASP A 761 29.38 21.96 9.21
CA ASP A 761 30.00 20.65 9.40
C ASP A 761 29.13 19.72 10.25
N GLN A 762 28.30 20.25 11.17
CA GLN A 762 27.44 19.43 12.03
C GLN A 762 26.25 18.78 11.32
N CYS A 763 25.59 19.49 10.41
CA CYS A 763 24.45 18.98 9.64
C CYS A 763 24.80 18.71 8.18
N GLU A 764 26.08 18.88 7.83
CA GLU A 764 26.57 18.67 6.47
C GLU A 764 25.76 19.40 5.38
N GLY A 765 25.21 20.57 5.72
CA GLY A 765 24.41 21.40 4.83
C GLY A 765 22.94 21.06 4.74
N GLU A 766 22.44 20.13 5.54
CA GLU A 766 20.99 19.78 5.58
C GLU A 766 20.15 20.84 6.31
N GLY A 767 20.76 21.57 7.27
CA GLY A 767 20.07 22.52 8.14
C GLY A 767 19.33 21.85 9.30
N PHE A 768 19.13 20.53 9.24
CA PHE A 768 18.45 19.71 10.23
C PHE A 768 19.30 18.50 10.62
N LYS A 769 19.05 17.96 11.80
CA LYS A 769 19.58 16.66 12.24
C LYS A 769 18.41 15.68 12.30
N ARG A 770 18.59 14.54 11.66
CA ARG A 770 17.66 13.42 11.76
C ARG A 770 17.89 12.72 13.08
N VAL A 771 16.83 12.56 13.86
CA VAL A 771 16.80 11.73 15.06
C VAL A 771 16.07 10.45 14.67
N ASP A 772 16.81 9.34 14.65
CA ASP A 772 16.25 8.02 14.35
C ASP A 772 15.49 7.53 15.58
N MET A 773 14.20 7.38 15.44
CA MET A 773 13.26 6.96 16.49
C MET A 773 12.92 5.47 16.39
N GLN A 774 13.83 4.61 15.98
CA GLN A 774 13.79 3.13 15.86
C GLN A 774 12.42 2.48 15.57
N PHE A 775 11.33 2.96 16.17
CA PHE A 775 9.96 2.43 16.04
C PHE A 775 8.92 3.47 15.57
N LEU A 776 9.31 4.75 15.45
CA LEU A 776 8.46 5.87 15.05
C LEU A 776 9.05 6.55 13.81
N ALA A 777 8.30 7.45 13.18
CA ALA A 777 8.80 8.24 12.07
C ALA A 777 10.00 9.12 12.51
N ASP A 778 10.99 9.26 11.63
CA ASP A 778 12.17 10.10 11.89
C ASP A 778 11.78 11.56 12.19
N VAL A 779 12.31 12.10 13.28
CA VAL A 779 12.12 13.51 13.64
C VAL A 779 13.28 14.34 13.13
N TYR A 780 12.98 15.43 12.42
CA TYR A 780 13.97 16.37 11.93
C TYR A 780 14.04 17.60 12.86
N ARG A 781 15.13 17.75 13.62
CA ARG A 781 15.35 18.89 14.50
C ARG A 781 16.30 19.89 13.83
N ARG A 782 16.02 21.19 13.93
CA ARG A 782 16.94 22.23 13.44
C ARG A 782 18.35 22.04 14.01
N CYS A 783 19.37 22.20 13.17
CA CYS A 783 20.75 22.08 13.59
C CYS A 783 21.13 23.22 14.53
N ASN A 784 21.62 22.89 15.73
CA ASN A 784 21.97 23.87 16.75
C ASN A 784 23.17 24.74 16.32
N ALA A 785 24.12 24.22 15.52
CA ALA A 785 25.29 24.94 15.10
C ALA A 785 25.04 26.04 14.07
N CYS A 786 24.17 25.76 13.10
CA CYS A 786 23.82 26.73 12.05
C CYS A 786 22.42 27.30 12.18
N ALA A 787 21.65 26.93 13.22
CA ALA A 787 20.26 27.37 13.42
C ALA A 787 19.37 27.22 12.15
N GLY A 788 19.64 26.19 11.31
CA GLY A 788 18.93 25.95 10.07
C GLY A 788 19.48 26.64 8.82
N THR A 789 20.47 27.55 8.92
CA THR A 789 21.01 28.33 7.79
C THR A 789 21.80 27.48 6.79
N ARG A 790 22.21 26.24 7.12
CA ARG A 790 22.99 25.30 6.30
C ARG A 790 24.47 25.62 6.11
N TYR A 791 24.91 26.84 6.42
CA TYR A 791 26.25 27.34 6.14
C TYR A 791 27.04 27.60 7.41
N ARG A 792 28.38 27.72 7.25
CA ARG A 792 29.27 28.28 8.26
C ARG A 792 29.04 29.77 8.35
N ARG A 793 29.36 30.36 9.53
CA ARG A 793 29.09 31.76 9.81
C ARG A 793 29.86 32.70 8.87
N GLU A 794 31.11 32.38 8.55
CA GLU A 794 31.98 33.16 7.69
C GLU A 794 31.43 33.33 6.26
N ILE A 795 30.69 32.33 5.77
CA ILE A 795 30.06 32.40 4.43
C ILE A 795 28.84 33.30 4.46
N LEU A 796 28.15 33.38 5.61
CA LEU A 796 26.98 34.25 5.79
C LEU A 796 27.33 35.72 5.90
N ASP A 797 28.59 36.07 6.17
CA ASP A 797 29.08 37.45 6.19
C ASP A 797 29.19 38.06 4.78
N VAL A 798 29.31 37.22 3.74
CA VAL A 798 29.30 37.65 2.34
C VAL A 798 27.88 37.99 1.90
N THR A 799 27.69 39.21 1.40
CA THR A 799 26.38 39.68 0.95
C THR A 799 26.37 40.13 -0.52
N TYR A 800 25.23 39.89 -1.18
CA TYR A 800 24.92 40.49 -2.46
C TYR A 800 23.65 41.35 -2.28
N ARG A 801 23.74 42.64 -2.60
CA ARG A 801 22.66 43.63 -2.37
C ARG A 801 22.07 43.59 -0.94
N GLY A 802 22.94 43.40 0.05
CA GLY A 802 22.59 43.38 1.47
C GLY A 802 21.90 42.12 1.96
N ARG A 803 21.88 41.03 1.18
CA ARG A 803 21.38 39.71 1.58
C ARG A 803 22.47 38.66 1.44
N ASN A 804 22.59 37.79 2.43
CA ASN A 804 23.47 36.63 2.37
C ASN A 804 22.80 35.44 1.65
N ILE A 805 23.57 34.39 1.37
CA ILE A 805 23.09 33.22 0.60
C ILE A 805 21.94 32.48 1.28
N SER A 806 21.89 32.38 2.62
CA SER A 806 20.81 31.78 3.35
C SER A 806 19.53 32.61 3.24
N GLN A 807 19.63 33.92 3.39
CA GLN A 807 18.49 34.85 3.22
C GLN A 807 17.91 34.79 1.79
N VAL A 808 18.77 34.58 0.79
CA VAL A 808 18.34 34.40 -0.61
C VAL A 808 17.61 33.06 -0.78
N LEU A 809 18.04 31.99 -0.11
CA LEU A 809 17.32 30.71 -0.13
C LEU A 809 15.96 30.79 0.57
N ASP A 810 15.79 31.69 1.52
CA ASP A 810 14.51 31.93 2.21
C ASP A 810 13.55 32.82 1.43
N MET A 811 14.03 33.52 0.39
CA MET A 811 13.15 34.28 -0.51
C MET A 811 12.20 33.41 -1.31
N THR A 812 11.01 33.92 -1.59
CA THR A 812 10.11 33.34 -2.59
C THR A 812 10.71 33.46 -4.00
N VAL A 813 10.23 32.65 -4.93
CA VAL A 813 10.61 32.71 -6.34
C VAL A 813 10.35 34.12 -6.92
N ARG A 814 9.18 34.71 -6.57
CA ARG A 814 8.80 36.06 -7.02
C ARG A 814 9.73 37.13 -6.49
N GLU A 815 10.01 37.13 -5.21
CA GLU A 815 10.95 38.07 -4.59
C GLU A 815 12.35 37.94 -5.19
N SER A 816 12.82 36.71 -5.36
CA SER A 816 14.13 36.43 -5.93
C SER A 816 14.24 36.87 -7.38
N PHE A 817 13.17 36.70 -8.16
CA PHE A 817 13.13 37.18 -9.55
C PHE A 817 13.33 38.70 -9.62
N SER A 818 12.71 39.44 -8.72
CA SER A 818 12.89 40.89 -8.60
C SER A 818 14.26 41.28 -8.05
N PHE A 819 14.76 40.55 -7.05
CA PHE A 819 16.06 40.76 -6.40
C PHE A 819 17.22 40.58 -7.38
N PHE A 820 17.18 39.59 -8.26
CA PHE A 820 18.17 39.32 -9.28
C PHE A 820 17.95 40.11 -10.57
N ARG A 821 17.23 41.24 -10.53
CA ARG A 821 17.07 42.12 -11.68
C ARG A 821 18.46 42.56 -12.22
N GLY A 822 18.68 42.37 -13.53
CA GLY A 822 20.00 42.58 -14.17
C GLY A 822 20.91 41.35 -14.19
N GLN A 823 20.44 40.18 -13.67
CA GLN A 823 21.11 38.89 -13.78
C GLN A 823 20.33 37.94 -14.68
N PRO A 824 20.42 38.08 -16.04
CA PRO A 824 19.53 37.38 -16.97
C PRO A 824 19.62 35.86 -16.88
N LYS A 825 20.79 35.31 -16.53
CA LYS A 825 20.98 33.87 -16.37
C LYS A 825 20.19 33.30 -15.15
N VAL A 826 20.09 34.06 -14.07
CA VAL A 826 19.27 33.69 -12.90
C VAL A 826 17.79 33.89 -13.21
N GLN A 827 17.43 35.08 -13.73
CA GLN A 827 16.03 35.42 -14.03
C GLN A 827 15.38 34.47 -15.03
N SER A 828 16.08 34.04 -16.08
CA SER A 828 15.56 33.10 -17.06
C SER A 828 15.19 31.73 -16.45
N LYS A 829 15.93 31.30 -15.43
CA LYS A 829 15.62 30.08 -14.71
C LYS A 829 14.44 30.24 -13.74
N LEU A 830 14.44 31.34 -12.98
CA LEU A 830 13.35 31.64 -12.03
C LEU A 830 12.03 31.90 -12.76
N LYS A 831 12.05 32.49 -13.97
CA LYS A 831 10.86 32.70 -14.77
C LYS A 831 10.10 31.40 -15.03
N ARG A 832 10.79 30.30 -15.25
CA ARG A 832 10.13 28.99 -15.45
C ARG A 832 9.25 28.56 -14.27
N LEU A 833 9.65 28.89 -13.04
CA LEU A 833 8.85 28.63 -11.84
C LEU A 833 7.63 29.56 -11.75
N LEU A 834 7.79 30.82 -12.21
CA LEU A 834 6.67 31.76 -12.31
C LEU A 834 5.63 31.28 -13.32
N ASP A 835 6.10 30.80 -14.48
CA ASP A 835 5.25 30.37 -15.59
C ASP A 835 4.38 29.14 -15.22
N VAL A 836 4.84 28.28 -14.29
CA VAL A 836 4.04 27.13 -13.77
C VAL A 836 3.26 27.46 -12.49
N GLY A 837 3.20 28.74 -12.07
CA GLY A 837 2.44 29.16 -10.90
C GLY A 837 3.05 28.76 -9.56
N LEU A 838 4.39 28.56 -9.48
CA LEU A 838 5.14 28.26 -8.26
C LEU A 838 5.87 29.50 -7.69
N ASP A 839 5.32 30.67 -7.90
CA ASP A 839 5.90 31.96 -7.53
C ASP A 839 6.01 32.20 -6.02
N TYR A 840 5.16 31.52 -5.24
CA TYR A 840 5.11 31.60 -3.78
C TYR A 840 6.10 30.67 -3.05
N LEU A 841 6.65 29.64 -3.72
CA LEU A 841 7.62 28.73 -3.11
C LEU A 841 8.90 29.45 -2.72
N ARG A 842 9.49 29.07 -1.59
CA ARG A 842 10.83 29.53 -1.22
C ARG A 842 11.92 28.78 -1.99
N LEU A 843 12.96 29.46 -2.43
CA LEU A 843 14.03 28.85 -3.22
C LEU A 843 14.69 27.65 -2.54
N GLY A 844 14.92 27.74 -1.23
CA GLY A 844 15.57 26.71 -0.41
C GLY A 844 14.60 25.74 0.25
N GLN A 845 13.28 25.76 -0.06
CA GLN A 845 12.30 24.85 0.52
C GLN A 845 12.68 23.40 0.23
N PRO A 846 12.76 22.51 1.24
CA PRO A 846 13.07 21.10 1.02
C PRO A 846 12.03 20.42 0.11
N ALA A 847 12.49 19.68 -0.89
CA ALA A 847 11.60 19.05 -1.88
C ALA A 847 10.62 18.01 -1.28
N ASN A 848 10.96 17.41 -0.14
CA ASN A 848 10.10 16.50 0.59
C ASN A 848 8.93 17.19 1.34
N THR A 849 8.94 18.52 1.42
CA THR A 849 7.83 19.31 1.98
C THR A 849 6.84 19.79 0.92
N LEU A 850 7.17 19.61 -0.36
CA LEU A 850 6.30 19.98 -1.47
C LEU A 850 5.10 19.02 -1.57
N SER A 851 3.94 19.57 -1.93
CA SER A 851 2.79 18.76 -2.34
C SER A 851 3.09 17.99 -3.64
N ALA A 852 2.31 16.92 -3.92
CA ALA A 852 2.48 16.15 -5.15
C ALA A 852 2.34 17.02 -6.42
N GLY A 853 1.35 17.92 -6.45
CA GLY A 853 1.15 18.86 -7.55
C GLY A 853 2.26 19.92 -7.68
N GLU A 854 2.81 20.42 -6.56
CA GLU A 854 3.97 21.32 -6.59
C GLU A 854 5.22 20.63 -7.14
N ALA A 855 5.47 19.39 -6.71
CA ALA A 855 6.57 18.58 -7.21
C ALA A 855 6.44 18.32 -8.72
N GLN A 856 5.25 18.01 -9.20
CA GLN A 856 4.97 17.75 -10.59
C GLN A 856 5.17 19.03 -11.44
N ARG A 857 4.63 20.18 -11.01
CA ARG A 857 4.84 21.47 -11.67
C ARG A 857 6.32 21.87 -11.69
N LEU A 858 7.06 21.59 -10.63
CA LEU A 858 8.50 21.82 -10.57
C LEU A 858 9.27 20.94 -11.57
N LYS A 859 8.86 19.65 -11.74
CA LYS A 859 9.40 18.79 -12.81
C LYS A 859 9.13 19.40 -14.19
N LEU A 860 7.91 19.84 -14.45
CA LEU A 860 7.52 20.49 -15.71
C LEU A 860 8.34 21.77 -15.97
N ALA A 861 8.53 22.64 -14.98
CA ALA A 861 9.33 23.84 -15.05
C ALA A 861 10.79 23.58 -15.50
N SER A 862 11.34 22.42 -15.21
CA SER A 862 12.71 22.06 -15.61
C SER A 862 12.85 21.88 -17.13
N TYR A 863 11.77 21.52 -17.81
CA TYR A 863 11.73 21.34 -19.28
C TYR A 863 11.38 22.61 -20.05
N LEU A 864 10.70 23.59 -19.42
CA LEU A 864 10.38 24.86 -20.05
C LEU A 864 11.66 25.62 -20.42
N GLY A 865 11.67 26.17 -21.65
CA GLY A 865 12.80 26.98 -22.13
C GLY A 865 14.09 26.19 -22.43
N THR A 866 14.03 24.88 -22.52
CA THR A 866 15.08 24.11 -23.21
C THR A 866 14.86 24.27 -24.71
N GLN A 867 15.51 25.26 -25.32
CA GLN A 867 15.54 25.43 -26.76
C GLN A 867 16.29 24.26 -27.42
N GLY A 868 15.64 23.12 -27.56
CA GLY A 868 16.15 21.96 -28.28
C GLY A 868 15.22 21.63 -29.43
N ARG A 869 15.75 21.31 -30.59
CA ARG A 869 14.98 20.81 -31.76
C ARG A 869 14.39 19.42 -31.57
N LYS A 870 14.41 18.89 -30.32
CA LYS A 870 13.92 17.53 -30.01
C LYS A 870 12.41 17.50 -29.86
N ARG A 871 11.75 16.67 -30.66
CA ARG A 871 10.32 16.39 -30.55
C ARG A 871 10.11 15.43 -29.36
N THR A 872 9.69 16.00 -28.23
CA THR A 872 9.51 15.24 -27.00
C THR A 872 8.03 14.98 -26.74
N LEU A 873 7.70 13.74 -26.42
CA LEU A 873 6.39 13.38 -25.89
C LEU A 873 6.42 13.52 -24.37
N PHE A 874 5.58 14.38 -23.83
CA PHE A 874 5.35 14.49 -22.40
C PHE A 874 4.12 13.67 -22.01
N ILE A 875 4.27 12.78 -21.06
CA ILE A 875 3.19 12.01 -20.43
C ILE A 875 3.04 12.53 -19.01
N LEU A 876 1.85 13.05 -18.70
CA LEU A 876 1.54 13.60 -17.37
C LEU A 876 0.41 12.82 -16.71
N ASP A 877 0.50 12.68 -15.39
CA ASP A 877 -0.49 12.00 -14.58
C ASP A 877 -1.17 12.98 -13.62
N GLU A 878 -2.44 13.29 -13.88
CA GLU A 878 -3.31 14.17 -13.09
C GLU A 878 -2.63 15.49 -12.67
N PRO A 879 -2.14 16.32 -13.60
CA PRO A 879 -1.39 17.54 -13.28
C PRO A 879 -2.24 18.64 -12.62
N THR A 880 -3.57 18.56 -12.66
CA THR A 880 -4.47 19.51 -11.99
C THR A 880 -4.74 19.19 -10.52
N THR A 881 -4.16 18.10 -10.02
CA THR A 881 -4.35 17.65 -8.64
C THR A 881 -4.06 18.74 -7.62
N GLY A 882 -5.04 19.07 -6.76
CA GLY A 882 -4.92 20.08 -5.68
C GLY A 882 -4.78 21.51 -6.19
N LEU A 883 -5.19 21.80 -7.44
CA LEU A 883 -5.17 23.13 -8.01
C LEU A 883 -6.51 23.82 -7.93
N HIS A 884 -6.48 25.08 -7.54
CA HIS A 884 -7.60 25.98 -7.73
C HIS A 884 -7.79 26.30 -9.24
N PHE A 885 -8.99 26.64 -9.65
CA PHE A 885 -9.34 26.98 -11.06
C PHE A 885 -8.37 28.01 -11.68
N ALA A 886 -7.95 29.04 -10.93
CA ALA A 886 -6.98 30.03 -11.38
C ALA A 886 -5.59 29.46 -11.69
N ASP A 887 -5.18 28.39 -11.03
CA ASP A 887 -3.89 27.75 -11.27
C ASP A 887 -3.96 26.77 -12.45
N ILE A 888 -5.16 26.22 -12.75
CA ILE A 888 -5.40 25.40 -13.95
C ILE A 888 -5.21 26.22 -15.21
N VAL A 889 -5.67 27.49 -15.23
CA VAL A 889 -5.44 28.42 -16.36
C VAL A 889 -3.95 28.62 -16.63
N LYS A 890 -3.13 28.85 -15.59
CA LYS A 890 -1.68 28.99 -15.75
C LYS A 890 -1.02 27.71 -16.27
N LEU A 891 -1.53 26.56 -15.83
CA LEU A 891 -1.03 25.27 -16.30
C LEU A 891 -1.37 25.04 -17.76
N GLN A 892 -2.57 25.44 -18.21
CA GLN A 892 -2.96 25.42 -19.63
C GLN A 892 -2.03 26.28 -20.47
N ASP A 893 -1.72 27.53 -20.05
CA ASP A 893 -0.76 28.41 -20.76
C ASP A 893 0.61 27.74 -20.89
N CYS A 894 1.02 26.97 -19.88
CA CYS A 894 2.26 26.19 -19.92
C CYS A 894 2.20 25.07 -20.96
N PHE A 895 1.09 24.34 -21.06
CA PHE A 895 0.87 23.30 -22.08
C PHE A 895 0.87 23.88 -23.46
N ASP A 896 0.20 25.00 -23.66
CA ASP A 896 0.17 25.73 -24.95
C ASP A 896 1.57 26.18 -25.39
N SER A 897 2.39 26.58 -24.39
CA SER A 897 3.80 26.96 -24.66
C SER A 897 4.62 25.75 -25.11
N LEU A 898 4.43 24.56 -24.52
CA LEU A 898 5.12 23.33 -24.93
C LEU A 898 4.68 22.88 -26.35
N LEU A 899 3.37 22.89 -26.61
CA LEU A 899 2.82 22.54 -27.93
C LEU A 899 3.29 23.47 -29.03
N SER A 900 3.40 24.80 -28.76
CA SER A 900 3.89 25.81 -29.71
C SER A 900 5.33 25.57 -30.12
N VAL A 901 6.18 25.03 -29.23
CA VAL A 901 7.58 24.67 -29.53
C VAL A 901 7.67 23.38 -30.35
N GLY A 902 6.59 22.60 -30.44
CA GLY A 902 6.52 21.37 -31.24
C GLY A 902 6.58 20.07 -30.45
N HIS A 903 6.36 20.12 -29.15
CA HIS A 903 6.21 18.94 -28.30
C HIS A 903 4.80 18.33 -28.43
N SER A 904 4.60 17.14 -27.90
CA SER A 904 3.32 16.45 -27.82
C SER A 904 2.98 16.17 -26.36
N LEU A 905 1.70 16.24 -26.01
CA LEU A 905 1.24 16.02 -24.64
C LEU A 905 0.20 14.89 -24.60
N ILE A 906 0.41 13.89 -23.74
CA ILE A 906 -0.59 12.92 -23.35
C ILE A 906 -0.80 13.07 -21.84
N ILE A 907 -2.02 13.38 -21.42
CA ILE A 907 -2.34 13.70 -20.03
C ILE A 907 -3.46 12.79 -19.56
N VAL A 908 -3.24 12.04 -18.47
CA VAL A 908 -4.30 11.34 -17.74
C VAL A 908 -4.99 12.36 -16.85
N GLU A 909 -6.30 12.57 -17.03
CA GLU A 909 -7.02 13.64 -16.32
C GLU A 909 -8.50 13.34 -16.09
N HIS A 910 -9.03 13.99 -15.04
CA HIS A 910 -10.44 13.93 -14.64
C HIS A 910 -11.10 15.31 -14.53
N ASN A 911 -10.30 16.38 -14.47
CA ASN A 911 -10.80 17.74 -14.30
C ASN A 911 -11.53 18.23 -15.56
N LEU A 912 -12.83 18.51 -15.42
CA LEU A 912 -13.68 18.92 -16.54
C LEU A 912 -13.22 20.22 -17.20
N GLN A 913 -12.61 21.14 -16.49
CA GLN A 913 -12.13 22.41 -17.05
C GLN A 913 -10.98 22.16 -18.03
N LEU A 914 -10.03 21.26 -17.71
CA LEU A 914 -8.95 20.91 -18.61
C LEU A 914 -9.46 20.00 -19.75
N ILE A 915 -10.40 19.09 -19.48
CA ILE A 915 -11.00 18.23 -20.50
C ILE A 915 -11.68 19.05 -21.59
N LYS A 916 -12.42 20.11 -21.24
CA LYS A 916 -13.01 21.04 -22.23
C LYS A 916 -11.97 21.70 -23.14
N ALA A 917 -10.79 21.99 -22.63
CA ALA A 917 -9.72 22.66 -23.37
C ALA A 917 -8.86 21.71 -24.22
N ALA A 918 -9.08 20.40 -24.15
CA ALA A 918 -8.30 19.40 -24.88
C ALA A 918 -8.56 19.47 -26.40
N ASP A 919 -7.54 19.16 -27.20
CA ASP A 919 -7.71 19.00 -28.64
C ASP A 919 -8.29 17.62 -29.00
N TYR A 920 -7.93 16.60 -28.22
CA TYR A 920 -8.33 15.22 -28.45
C TYR A 920 -8.51 14.46 -27.13
N LEU A 921 -9.56 13.66 -27.03
CA LEU A 921 -9.87 12.82 -25.89
C LEU A 921 -9.83 11.33 -26.26
N ILE A 922 -9.41 10.53 -25.29
CA ILE A 922 -9.50 9.06 -25.29
C ILE A 922 -10.18 8.67 -23.98
N ASP A 923 -11.45 8.22 -24.06
CA ASP A 923 -12.20 7.80 -22.87
C ASP A 923 -12.14 6.29 -22.68
N ILE A 924 -11.69 5.85 -21.49
CA ILE A 924 -11.49 4.46 -21.13
C ILE A 924 -12.54 4.04 -20.09
N GLY A 925 -13.27 3.00 -20.39
CA GLY A 925 -14.37 2.55 -19.55
C GLY A 925 -14.97 1.24 -20.03
N PRO A 926 -16.33 1.12 -19.90
CA PRO A 926 -17.26 2.08 -19.27
C PRO A 926 -17.24 2.07 -17.73
N GLY A 927 -16.63 1.06 -17.09
CA GLY A 927 -16.58 0.89 -15.65
C GLY A 927 -15.17 0.71 -15.10
N ALA A 928 -15.08 0.27 -13.85
CA ALA A 928 -13.82 -0.07 -13.18
C ALA A 928 -13.49 -1.57 -13.32
N ALA A 929 -12.23 -1.93 -13.19
CA ALA A 929 -11.72 -3.30 -13.24
C ALA A 929 -12.19 -4.06 -14.51
N GLU A 930 -12.84 -5.21 -14.40
CA GLU A 930 -13.28 -6.03 -15.54
C GLU A 930 -14.36 -5.35 -16.41
N ALA A 931 -15.17 -4.47 -15.81
CA ALA A 931 -16.12 -3.66 -16.56
C ALA A 931 -15.48 -2.50 -17.32
N GLY A 932 -14.18 -2.28 -17.11
CA GLY A 932 -13.36 -1.29 -17.78
C GLY A 932 -12.42 -1.89 -18.82
N GLY A 933 -11.29 -1.22 -19.04
CA GLY A 933 -10.21 -1.72 -19.88
C GLY A 933 -10.48 -1.69 -21.39
N ARG A 934 -11.44 -0.87 -21.83
CA ARG A 934 -11.78 -0.67 -23.26
C ARG A 934 -11.79 0.82 -23.58
N VAL A 935 -11.49 1.16 -24.81
CA VAL A 935 -11.73 2.50 -25.34
C VAL A 935 -13.23 2.63 -25.67
N VAL A 936 -13.90 3.56 -24.99
CA VAL A 936 -15.34 3.83 -25.17
C VAL A 936 -15.59 4.89 -26.22
N ALA A 937 -14.79 5.95 -26.21
CA ALA A 937 -14.90 7.05 -27.14
C ALA A 937 -13.53 7.65 -27.43
N THR A 938 -13.36 8.19 -28.65
CA THR A 938 -12.20 8.99 -29.05
C THR A 938 -12.68 10.11 -29.96
N GLY A 939 -12.03 11.26 -29.89
CA GLY A 939 -12.37 12.41 -30.73
C GLY A 939 -12.19 13.74 -30.00
N THR A 940 -12.83 14.79 -30.48
CA THR A 940 -12.87 16.06 -29.75
C THR A 940 -13.71 15.95 -28.46
N PRO A 941 -13.60 16.88 -27.52
CA PRO A 941 -14.47 16.91 -26.35
C PRO A 941 -15.96 16.89 -26.70
N GLU A 942 -16.33 17.54 -27.80
CA GLU A 942 -17.69 17.59 -28.32
C GLU A 942 -18.15 16.18 -28.79
N ASP A 943 -17.32 15.45 -29.53
CA ASP A 943 -17.61 14.10 -30.02
C ASP A 943 -17.81 13.12 -28.83
N VAL A 944 -16.97 13.23 -27.79
CA VAL A 944 -17.08 12.39 -26.60
C VAL A 944 -18.33 12.73 -25.76
N ALA A 945 -18.72 14.01 -25.72
CA ALA A 945 -19.93 14.45 -25.03
C ALA A 945 -21.23 13.91 -25.67
N GLU A 946 -21.22 13.66 -26.96
CA GLU A 946 -22.35 13.09 -27.71
C GLU A 946 -22.47 11.54 -27.54
N ASN A 947 -21.40 10.88 -27.05
CA ASN A 947 -21.41 9.43 -26.91
C ASN A 947 -22.18 8.99 -25.65
N PRO A 948 -23.31 8.27 -25.75
CA PRO A 948 -24.13 7.86 -24.60
C PRO A 948 -23.45 6.84 -23.70
N ASP A 949 -22.49 6.07 -24.21
CA ASP A 949 -21.78 5.04 -23.46
C ASP A 949 -20.62 5.63 -22.62
N SER A 950 -20.23 6.87 -22.91
CA SER A 950 -19.19 7.57 -22.16
C SER A 950 -19.74 8.15 -20.86
N VAL A 951 -19.21 7.65 -19.73
CA VAL A 951 -19.52 8.24 -18.42
C VAL A 951 -18.95 9.65 -18.31
N THR A 952 -17.73 9.87 -18.80
CA THR A 952 -17.09 11.18 -18.87
C THR A 952 -17.90 12.13 -19.77
N GLY A 953 -18.36 11.62 -20.93
CA GLY A 953 -19.17 12.39 -21.88
C GLY A 953 -20.44 12.97 -21.29
N ARG A 954 -21.14 12.26 -20.42
CA ARG A 954 -22.35 12.76 -19.73
C ARG A 954 -22.09 13.98 -18.86
N PHE A 955 -20.98 14.01 -18.13
CA PHE A 955 -20.58 15.17 -17.32
C PHE A 955 -20.06 16.31 -18.21
N LEU A 956 -19.34 15.98 -19.26
CA LEU A 956 -18.80 16.93 -20.21
C LEU A 956 -19.92 17.66 -20.97
N ALA A 957 -20.96 16.95 -21.42
CA ALA A 957 -22.12 17.52 -22.10
C ALA A 957 -22.81 18.59 -21.23
N LYS A 958 -23.05 18.31 -19.95
CA LYS A 958 -23.61 19.29 -19.01
C LYS A 958 -22.71 20.51 -18.89
N SER A 959 -21.42 20.28 -18.81
CA SER A 959 -20.40 21.32 -18.61
C SER A 959 -20.20 22.19 -19.87
N LEU A 960 -20.32 21.63 -21.09
CA LEU A 960 -20.27 22.37 -22.35
C LEU A 960 -21.53 23.19 -22.63
N ALA A 961 -22.70 22.66 -22.23
CA ALA A 961 -23.97 23.37 -22.36
C ALA A 961 -24.13 24.57 -21.41
N GLY A 962 -23.16 24.82 -20.52
CA GLY A 962 -23.26 25.86 -19.53
C GLY A 962 -24.33 25.59 -18.46
N LEU A 963 -24.87 24.37 -18.42
CA LEU A 963 -25.78 23.90 -17.39
C LEU A 963 -24.93 23.51 -16.19
N GLU A 964 -25.09 24.21 -15.10
CA GLU A 964 -24.49 23.85 -13.82
C GLU A 964 -24.98 22.47 -13.39
N THR A 965 -24.05 21.60 -13.04
CA THR A 965 -24.35 20.26 -12.49
C THR A 965 -24.78 20.30 -11.04
#